data_7798ce63127d07f0a875af8b0cf25ffe
#
_entry.id   7798ce63127d07f0a875af8b0cf25ffe
#
_cell.length_a   1.000
_cell.length_b   1.000
_cell.length_c   1.000
_cell.angle_alpha   90.00
_cell.angle_beta   90.00
_cell.angle_gamma   90.00
#
_symmetry.space_group_name_H-M   'P 1'
#
loop_
_entity.id
_entity.type
_entity.pdbx_description
1 polymer ?
#
loop_
_entity_poly.entity_id
_entity_poly.type
_entity_poly.pdbx_seq_one_letter_code
_entity_poly.pdbx_strand_id
1 'polypeptide(L)'
;MKSLAKIVAMGLVMSSVPVMGVWAENLVVTERSQWDWVDPGYTYNAYSPIHHKNNDYEDVTIFMNGNEQKDTDNKNKPFNALINEYAQYHFSATGNVYIKDSCSSTKSTNAVYTYFGNDEHPNIDFRGAENVVIIANALKDGYGSQAISAKKGGNIAIAAKETGHTKIIGDIDLYHKDGAGTVSVDLNNKDSYWYGNETNSNDEGKLNLSIRNGAEWIYTTGEKSFWGKSYTKGRYISNVTLNDGGIINLRNADVQKKFDEVNKDEALRSEDFGNLHMYDNGDHRYVQIGSLNGDGGIFKVDLKYTAGNDKAITSAYKVKEDSDYIYITKSGEGTHDVQFVADEANLDAMGKDSKLYFANDKSGGVTFTSSTVEALAPKTSAANLYDYKYAVKNEANNEANGKAKDWFIALDQGDANENIPAAFKAMQAGYALGTEMDRFNKRMGESRYLEGDSGLWVRYRHARTGWENSFKTNSNMFQVGFDKLKLEKDGKHYRGGAVDYTDANTGLLGLKGNGEHERYALSLYDTWIGDKGHYLDLVLRGGRTSNDLDVTTRNQEIIKGKYHQNFGSISGEWGRKLANDNGWYVEPQAQLQIARVGSADYRTNYGVKVEQDAATSVIARAGFRLGRDFSDKGNFYMKADWLHEFCGDQNIRVSAADGSEQSSFNGQDSWWDLGLGADFSLGKDTYLYCDFERTLGGNYDRTWQANVGLRYAF
;
A
#
# COMPACT_ATOMS: atom_id res chain seq x y z
N MET A 1 -49.90 -1.91 25.19
CA MET A 1 -51.25 -1.57 24.67
C MET A 1 -51.29 -0.34 23.73
N LYS A 2 -50.63 0.77 24.02
CA LYS A 2 -50.69 1.93 23.08
C LYS A 2 -49.86 1.76 21.79
N SER A 3 -48.79 0.98 21.76
CA SER A 3 -48.01 0.68 20.56
C SER A 3 -48.64 -0.39 19.67
N LEU A 4 -49.28 -1.41 20.27
CA LEU A 4 -50.06 -2.40 19.52
C LEU A 4 -51.26 -1.75 18.78
N ALA A 5 -51.90 -0.76 19.38
CA ALA A 5 -53.00 0.00 18.76
C ALA A 5 -52.54 0.82 17.53
N LYS A 6 -51.25 1.23 17.47
CA LYS A 6 -50.73 1.93 16.29
C LYS A 6 -50.42 0.99 15.14
N ILE A 7 -49.93 -0.22 15.37
CA ILE A 7 -49.68 -1.23 14.33
C ILE A 7 -51.00 -1.77 13.78
N VAL A 8 -52.00 -2.00 14.64
CA VAL A 8 -53.34 -2.39 14.23
C VAL A 8 -54.09 -1.23 13.56
N ALA A 9 -53.84 0.03 13.93
CA ALA A 9 -54.45 1.20 13.32
C ALA A 9 -53.90 1.58 11.94
N MET A 10 -52.66 1.20 11.61
CA MET A 10 -52.14 1.38 10.23
C MET A 10 -52.65 0.35 9.23
N GLY A 11 -53.17 -0.80 9.67
CA GLY A 11 -53.80 -1.81 8.83
C GLY A 11 -55.32 -1.54 8.57
N LEU A 12 -55.91 -0.56 9.26
CA LEU A 12 -57.37 -0.37 9.25
C LEU A 12 -57.87 0.85 8.48
N VAL A 13 -57.03 1.57 7.76
CA VAL A 13 -57.45 2.70 6.92
C VAL A 13 -57.02 2.44 5.48
N MET A 14 -57.87 1.78 4.73
CA MET A 14 -58.20 1.94 3.32
C MET A 14 -58.89 0.68 2.79
N SER A 15 -60.19 0.67 2.74
CA SER A 15 -60.90 -0.10 1.74
C SER A 15 -62.34 0.33 1.59
N SER A 16 -62.61 1.00 0.52
CA SER A 16 -63.95 1.02 -0.07
C SER A 16 -63.84 1.18 -1.57
N VAL A 17 -63.67 0.07 -2.28
CA VAL A 17 -64.13 -0.13 -3.66
C VAL A 17 -64.29 -1.66 -3.86
N PRO A 18 -65.45 -2.17 -4.27
CA PRO A 18 -65.62 -3.61 -4.44
C PRO A 18 -65.22 -4.03 -5.86
N VAL A 19 -64.18 -4.88 -5.96
CA VAL A 19 -63.93 -5.70 -7.14
C VAL A 19 -63.97 -7.15 -6.65
N MET A 20 -64.84 -7.97 -7.25
CA MET A 20 -64.94 -9.41 -6.96
C MET A 20 -63.64 -10.09 -7.39
N GLY A 21 -62.75 -10.31 -6.45
CA GLY A 21 -61.63 -11.23 -6.50
C GLY A 21 -61.61 -11.98 -5.18
N VAL A 22 -61.20 -13.23 -5.18
CA VAL A 22 -60.99 -14.02 -3.95
C VAL A 22 -60.07 -13.20 -3.03
N TRP A 23 -60.63 -12.73 -1.92
CA TRP A 23 -59.88 -11.92 -0.93
C TRP A 23 -59.00 -12.88 -0.17
N ALA A 24 -57.66 -12.69 -0.21
CA ALA A 24 -56.78 -13.34 0.72
C ALA A 24 -57.08 -12.75 2.14
N GLU A 25 -57.26 -13.63 3.11
CA GLU A 25 -57.54 -13.25 4.50
C GLU A 25 -56.29 -12.76 5.19
N ASN A 26 -56.41 -11.78 6.11
CA ASN A 26 -55.37 -11.42 7.01
C ASN A 26 -55.32 -12.38 8.21
N LEU A 27 -54.14 -12.90 8.53
CA LEU A 27 -53.94 -13.73 9.68
C LEU A 27 -53.30 -12.92 10.79
N VAL A 28 -53.98 -12.80 11.93
CA VAL A 28 -53.46 -12.15 13.13
C VAL A 28 -53.60 -13.08 14.32
N VAL A 29 -52.46 -13.46 14.92
CA VAL A 29 -52.39 -14.29 16.12
C VAL A 29 -51.47 -13.59 17.13
N THR A 30 -52.08 -13.00 18.17
CA THR A 30 -51.36 -12.25 19.17
C THR A 30 -51.66 -12.69 20.62
N GLU A 31 -52.69 -13.54 20.81
CA GLU A 31 -53.14 -14.00 22.12
C GLU A 31 -53.04 -15.53 22.23
N ARG A 32 -52.71 -16.00 23.44
CA ARG A 32 -52.62 -17.43 23.76
C ARG A 32 -53.92 -18.19 23.52
N SER A 33 -55.08 -17.58 23.73
CA SER A 33 -56.37 -18.14 23.46
C SER A 33 -56.59 -18.59 22.01
N GLN A 34 -55.73 -18.10 21.08
CA GLN A 34 -55.77 -18.44 19.67
C GLN A 34 -54.84 -19.63 19.32
N TRP A 35 -54.15 -20.22 20.33
CA TRP A 35 -53.21 -21.32 20.11
C TRP A 35 -53.92 -22.67 20.24
N ASP A 36 -53.78 -23.50 19.25
CA ASP A 36 -54.28 -24.85 19.27
C ASP A 36 -53.21 -25.83 19.74
N TRP A 37 -53.65 -26.86 20.46
CA TRP A 37 -52.84 -28.02 20.79
C TRP A 37 -52.77 -28.93 19.59
N VAL A 38 -51.54 -29.23 19.11
CA VAL A 38 -51.31 -30.20 18.07
C VAL A 38 -51.20 -31.57 18.72
N ASP A 39 -52.24 -32.41 18.60
CA ASP A 39 -52.21 -33.80 19.05
C ASP A 39 -51.40 -34.63 18.06
N PRO A 40 -50.36 -35.24 18.55
CA PRO A 40 -49.40 -35.88 17.68
C PRO A 40 -49.66 -37.37 17.60
N GLY A 41 -50.19 -37.83 16.60
CA GLY A 41 -49.94 -39.21 16.23
C GLY A 41 -48.45 -39.51 15.98
N TYR A 42 -47.59 -38.51 16.10
CA TYR A 42 -46.14 -38.55 15.82
C TYR A 42 -45.30 -37.69 16.78
N THR A 43 -44.10 -38.05 17.04
CA THR A 43 -43.10 -37.82 18.06
C THR A 43 -42.79 -36.37 18.53
N TYR A 44 -43.47 -35.34 18.07
CA TYR A 44 -43.26 -33.96 18.49
C TYR A 44 -44.54 -33.29 18.97
N ASN A 45 -44.66 -33.17 20.26
CA ASN A 45 -45.70 -32.38 20.91
C ASN A 45 -45.28 -30.88 20.88
N ALA A 46 -45.90 -30.05 20.08
CA ALA A 46 -45.63 -28.64 20.02
C ALA A 46 -46.92 -27.80 20.17
N TYR A 47 -46.82 -26.63 20.77
CA TYR A 47 -47.87 -25.64 20.72
C TYR A 47 -47.62 -24.72 19.53
N SER A 48 -48.64 -24.53 18.69
CA SER A 48 -48.59 -23.57 17.59
C SER A 48 -49.96 -22.94 17.35
N PRO A 49 -50.03 -21.65 17.10
CA PRO A 49 -51.25 -21.01 16.68
C PRO A 49 -51.73 -21.44 15.27
N ILE A 50 -50.81 -21.91 14.46
CA ILE A 50 -51.12 -22.31 13.09
C ILE A 50 -50.37 -23.59 12.72
N HIS A 51 -51.10 -24.61 12.38
CA HIS A 51 -50.59 -25.85 11.91
C HIS A 51 -51.53 -26.50 10.88
N HIS A 52 -50.97 -27.24 9.91
CA HIS A 52 -51.66 -28.08 8.94
C HIS A 52 -52.72 -27.35 8.10
N LYS A 53 -52.41 -26.18 7.51
CA LYS A 53 -53.33 -25.45 6.64
C LYS A 53 -52.75 -25.21 5.26
N ASN A 54 -53.56 -25.43 4.23
CA ASN A 54 -53.37 -24.89 2.86
C ASN A 54 -54.06 -23.54 2.81
N ASN A 55 -53.33 -22.47 3.04
CA ASN A 55 -53.93 -21.14 3.00
C ASN A 55 -52.96 -20.15 2.40
N ASP A 56 -53.52 -19.28 1.54
CA ASP A 56 -52.88 -18.09 1.00
C ASP A 56 -53.42 -16.90 1.75
N TYR A 57 -52.52 -16.12 2.34
CA TYR A 57 -52.87 -14.90 3.11
C TYR A 57 -52.35 -13.63 2.40
N GLU A 58 -53.00 -12.52 2.71
CA GLU A 58 -52.45 -11.23 2.33
C GLU A 58 -51.42 -10.79 3.37
N ASP A 59 -51.82 -10.51 4.61
CA ASP A 59 -50.92 -10.18 5.72
C ASP A 59 -50.91 -11.29 6.75
N VAL A 60 -49.75 -11.53 7.35
CA VAL A 60 -49.50 -12.50 8.41
C VAL A 60 -48.83 -11.84 9.61
N THR A 61 -49.49 -11.84 10.76
CA THR A 61 -48.93 -11.36 12.03
C THR A 61 -49.06 -12.42 13.10
N ILE A 62 -47.93 -12.97 13.58
CA ILE A 62 -47.88 -13.99 14.61
C ILE A 62 -46.92 -13.59 15.71
N PHE A 63 -47.43 -13.44 16.93
CA PHE A 63 -46.63 -13.22 18.13
C PHE A 63 -46.80 -14.38 19.10
N MET A 64 -45.68 -14.98 19.50
CA MET A 64 -45.66 -15.94 20.58
C MET A 64 -44.90 -15.39 21.77
N ASN A 65 -45.53 -15.40 22.93
CA ASN A 65 -44.92 -15.01 24.22
C ASN A 65 -44.87 -16.21 25.17
N GLY A 66 -43.64 -16.70 25.42
CA GLY A 66 -43.42 -17.86 26.30
C GLY A 66 -43.46 -17.61 27.80
N ASN A 67 -43.59 -16.34 28.26
CA ASN A 67 -43.59 -16.03 29.69
C ASN A 67 -44.89 -16.44 30.42
N GLU A 68 -45.93 -16.82 29.72
CA GLU A 68 -47.19 -17.26 30.33
C GLU A 68 -47.27 -18.74 30.70
N GLN A 69 -46.12 -19.44 30.67
CA GLN A 69 -46.07 -20.86 30.97
C GLN A 69 -46.16 -21.15 32.47
N LYS A 70 -47.38 -21.23 32.98
CA LYS A 70 -47.67 -21.78 34.33
C LYS A 70 -48.33 -23.13 34.31
N ASP A 71 -48.35 -23.82 33.20
CA ASP A 71 -48.91 -25.16 33.12
C ASP A 71 -47.83 -26.19 33.50
N THR A 72 -48.01 -26.79 34.71
CA THR A 72 -47.03 -27.68 35.35
C THR A 72 -46.77 -28.98 34.58
N ASP A 73 -47.64 -29.36 33.66
CA ASP A 73 -47.53 -30.62 32.92
C ASP A 73 -46.74 -30.54 31.63
N ASN A 74 -46.40 -29.33 31.16
CA ASN A 74 -45.82 -29.11 29.83
C ASN A 74 -44.43 -28.45 29.82
N LYS A 75 -43.65 -28.55 30.89
CA LYS A 75 -42.31 -27.97 31.02
C LYS A 75 -41.28 -28.35 29.93
N ASN A 76 -41.61 -29.27 29.09
CA ASN A 76 -40.66 -29.88 28.16
C ASN A 76 -41.08 -29.86 26.67
N LYS A 77 -42.06 -29.04 26.28
CA LYS A 77 -42.57 -29.05 24.90
C LYS A 77 -42.04 -27.82 24.13
N PRO A 78 -41.57 -27.99 22.87
CA PRO A 78 -41.15 -26.86 22.03
C PRO A 78 -42.37 -26.01 21.64
N PHE A 79 -42.12 -24.72 21.44
CA PHE A 79 -43.08 -23.77 20.90
C PHE A 79 -42.61 -23.33 19.52
N ASN A 80 -43.54 -23.21 18.57
CA ASN A 80 -43.24 -22.71 17.25
C ASN A 80 -44.34 -21.74 16.83
N ALA A 81 -43.96 -20.55 16.32
CA ALA A 81 -44.97 -19.55 15.96
C ALA A 81 -45.76 -19.95 14.71
N LEU A 82 -45.12 -20.50 13.71
CA LEU A 82 -45.73 -21.07 12.52
C LEU A 82 -45.17 -22.49 12.27
N ILE A 83 -46.04 -23.47 12.19
CA ILE A 83 -45.69 -24.86 11.88
C ILE A 83 -46.43 -25.33 10.64
N ASN A 84 -45.68 -25.94 9.69
CA ASN A 84 -46.24 -26.67 8.59
C ASN A 84 -45.47 -28.02 8.43
N GLU A 85 -45.99 -29.09 9.03
CA GLU A 85 -45.23 -30.34 9.20
C GLU A 85 -45.40 -31.36 8.09
N TYR A 86 -46.39 -31.24 7.22
CA TYR A 86 -46.67 -32.27 6.21
C TYR A 86 -46.46 -31.75 4.79
N ALA A 87 -45.89 -32.58 3.95
CA ALA A 87 -45.59 -32.30 2.55
C ALA A 87 -46.82 -31.85 1.71
N GLN A 88 -48.00 -32.19 2.14
CA GLN A 88 -49.26 -31.89 1.45
C GLN A 88 -49.82 -30.50 1.75
N TYR A 89 -49.25 -29.78 2.72
CA TYR A 89 -49.76 -28.49 3.12
C TYR A 89 -48.83 -27.35 2.59
N HIS A 90 -49.45 -26.31 2.09
CA HIS A 90 -48.81 -25.11 1.61
C HIS A 90 -49.32 -23.89 2.37
N PHE A 91 -48.44 -23.05 2.81
CA PHE A 91 -48.73 -21.78 3.50
C PHE A 91 -48.00 -20.64 2.80
N SER A 92 -48.73 -19.61 2.36
CA SER A 92 -48.14 -18.47 1.68
C SER A 92 -48.70 -17.14 2.15
N ALA A 93 -47.95 -16.03 1.85
CA ALA A 93 -48.40 -14.67 2.05
C ALA A 93 -47.86 -13.74 0.96
N THR A 94 -48.68 -12.73 0.56
CA THR A 94 -48.32 -11.78 -0.48
C THR A 94 -48.19 -10.33 0.02
N GLY A 95 -48.71 -10.00 1.20
CA GLY A 95 -48.59 -8.71 1.87
C GLY A 95 -47.43 -8.68 2.90
N ASN A 96 -47.73 -8.17 4.08
CA ASN A 96 -46.71 -8.09 5.15
C ASN A 96 -46.68 -9.34 6.01
N VAL A 97 -45.51 -9.89 6.19
CA VAL A 97 -45.26 -11.02 7.06
C VAL A 97 -44.47 -10.56 8.29
N TYR A 98 -45.04 -10.70 9.47
CA TYR A 98 -44.40 -10.39 10.73
C TYR A 98 -44.56 -11.56 11.72
N ILE A 99 -43.49 -12.29 11.96
CA ILE A 99 -43.48 -13.46 12.85
C ILE A 99 -42.45 -13.29 13.94
N LYS A 100 -42.87 -13.33 15.20
CA LYS A 100 -41.98 -13.20 16.34
C LYS A 100 -42.20 -14.33 17.33
N ASP A 101 -41.13 -15.06 17.65
CA ASP A 101 -41.03 -15.98 18.75
C ASP A 101 -40.14 -15.44 19.87
N SER A 102 -40.69 -15.35 21.06
CA SER A 102 -39.96 -14.88 22.26
C SER A 102 -40.22 -15.84 23.45
N CYS A 103 -40.28 -17.09 23.19
CA CYS A 103 -40.53 -18.10 24.22
C CYS A 103 -39.30 -18.34 25.10
N SER A 104 -39.52 -18.29 26.43
CA SER A 104 -38.53 -18.64 27.47
C SER A 104 -38.54 -20.12 27.83
N SER A 105 -38.64 -21.00 26.82
CA SER A 105 -38.67 -22.46 27.02
C SER A 105 -37.27 -23.03 27.32
N THR A 106 -37.19 -24.08 28.12
CA THR A 106 -35.98 -24.89 28.30
C THR A 106 -35.64 -25.76 27.08
N LYS A 107 -36.45 -25.72 26.02
CA LYS A 107 -36.24 -26.35 24.73
C LYS A 107 -36.16 -25.31 23.63
N SER A 108 -35.49 -25.66 22.53
CA SER A 108 -35.45 -24.81 21.36
C SER A 108 -36.84 -24.52 20.81
N THR A 109 -37.11 -23.28 20.49
CA THR A 109 -38.33 -22.80 19.84
C THR A 109 -38.01 -22.29 18.46
N ASN A 110 -38.99 -22.21 17.57
CA ASN A 110 -38.77 -21.70 16.21
C ASN A 110 -39.86 -20.70 15.85
N ALA A 111 -39.47 -19.57 15.24
CA ALA A 111 -40.46 -18.67 14.69
C ALA A 111 -41.15 -19.29 13.46
N VAL A 112 -40.42 -19.93 12.57
CA VAL A 112 -40.95 -20.62 11.39
C VAL A 112 -40.36 -22.06 11.34
N TYR A 113 -41.24 -23.04 11.24
CA TYR A 113 -40.85 -24.44 11.29
C TYR A 113 -41.55 -25.32 10.26
N THR A 114 -40.80 -26.21 9.59
CA THR A 114 -41.36 -27.30 8.78
C THR A 114 -40.61 -28.61 9.00
N TYR A 115 -41.29 -29.73 8.88
CA TYR A 115 -40.71 -31.05 9.18
C TYR A 115 -40.74 -32.05 8.03
N PHE A 116 -41.81 -32.15 7.25
CA PHE A 116 -41.86 -33.00 6.06
C PHE A 116 -42.10 -32.13 4.82
N GLY A 117 -41.26 -32.28 3.83
CA GLY A 117 -41.33 -31.52 2.62
C GLY A 117 -41.83 -32.30 1.40
N ASN A 118 -42.10 -31.52 0.37
CA ASN A 118 -42.38 -31.98 -0.97
C ASN A 118 -41.38 -31.24 -1.89
N ASP A 119 -40.78 -31.96 -2.82
CA ASP A 119 -39.80 -31.39 -3.74
C ASP A 119 -40.42 -30.45 -4.80
N GLU A 120 -41.77 -30.53 -4.97
CA GLU A 120 -42.47 -29.76 -6.01
C GLU A 120 -42.80 -28.32 -5.56
N HIS A 121 -43.10 -28.08 -4.27
CA HIS A 121 -43.52 -26.78 -3.76
C HIS A 121 -42.97 -26.51 -2.34
N PRO A 122 -42.57 -25.26 -1.98
CA PRO A 122 -42.27 -24.93 -0.59
C PRO A 122 -43.51 -25.20 0.33
N ASN A 123 -43.25 -25.74 1.51
CA ASN A 123 -44.28 -25.85 2.53
C ASN A 123 -44.69 -24.47 3.07
N ILE A 124 -43.72 -23.57 3.16
CA ILE A 124 -43.91 -22.17 3.55
C ILE A 124 -43.27 -21.28 2.49
N ASP A 125 -44.07 -20.44 1.87
CA ASP A 125 -43.67 -19.59 0.75
C ASP A 125 -44.02 -18.14 1.00
N PHE A 126 -43.00 -17.31 1.23
CA PHE A 126 -43.12 -15.87 1.35
C PHE A 126 -42.46 -15.12 0.17
N ARG A 127 -42.29 -15.78 -0.94
CA ARG A 127 -41.79 -15.14 -2.16
C ARG A 127 -42.87 -14.23 -2.75
N GLY A 128 -42.49 -12.96 -2.90
CA GLY A 128 -43.43 -11.92 -3.40
C GLY A 128 -44.28 -11.26 -2.31
N ALA A 129 -44.01 -11.54 -1.03
CA ALA A 129 -44.52 -10.73 0.07
C ALA A 129 -44.04 -9.27 -0.06
N GLU A 130 -44.83 -8.30 0.44
CA GLU A 130 -44.37 -6.91 0.49
C GLU A 130 -43.16 -6.76 1.41
N ASN A 131 -43.29 -7.22 2.66
CA ASN A 131 -42.22 -7.25 3.65
C ASN A 131 -42.24 -8.58 4.39
N VAL A 132 -41.03 -9.05 4.78
CA VAL A 132 -40.88 -10.24 5.61
C VAL A 132 -40.01 -9.90 6.82
N VAL A 133 -40.56 -10.05 8.02
CA VAL A 133 -39.82 -9.87 9.27
C VAL A 133 -40.00 -11.11 10.15
N ILE A 134 -38.92 -11.83 10.41
CA ILE A 134 -38.91 -13.06 11.23
C ILE A 134 -37.93 -12.87 12.35
N ILE A 135 -38.39 -12.97 13.60
CA ILE A 135 -37.58 -12.71 14.79
C ILE A 135 -37.68 -13.89 15.75
N ALA A 136 -36.53 -14.40 16.13
CA ALA A 136 -36.40 -15.31 17.25
C ALA A 136 -35.57 -14.66 18.37
N ASN A 137 -36.05 -14.72 19.61
CA ASN A 137 -35.32 -14.23 20.74
C ASN A 137 -34.49 -15.35 21.37
N ALA A 138 -33.16 -15.26 21.28
CA ALA A 138 -32.27 -16.19 21.94
C ALA A 138 -32.30 -15.99 23.46
N LEU A 139 -32.40 -17.08 24.21
CA LEU A 139 -32.44 -17.03 25.68
C LEU A 139 -31.05 -16.91 26.30
N LYS A 140 -30.97 -16.24 27.43
CA LYS A 140 -29.75 -15.97 28.19
C LYS A 140 -29.00 -17.23 28.66
N ASP A 141 -29.67 -18.38 28.75
CA ASP A 141 -29.16 -19.60 29.38
C ASP A 141 -28.81 -20.73 28.39
N GLY A 142 -28.62 -20.42 27.09
CA GLY A 142 -28.00 -21.35 26.13
C GLY A 142 -28.95 -22.28 25.37
N TYR A 143 -30.25 -22.07 25.44
CA TYR A 143 -31.24 -22.71 24.56
C TYR A 143 -31.80 -21.65 23.62
N GLY A 144 -31.25 -21.57 22.38
CA GLY A 144 -31.64 -20.56 21.42
C GLY A 144 -33.00 -20.86 20.78
N SER A 145 -33.82 -19.82 20.60
CA SER A 145 -34.89 -19.88 19.61
C SER A 145 -34.30 -19.61 18.22
N GLN A 146 -34.76 -20.37 17.24
CA GLN A 146 -34.32 -20.26 15.86
C GLN A 146 -35.36 -19.48 15.06
N ALA A 147 -34.87 -18.56 14.21
CA ALA A 147 -35.76 -17.82 13.34
C ALA A 147 -36.47 -18.79 12.35
N ILE A 148 -35.72 -19.74 11.78
CA ILE A 148 -36.23 -20.67 10.78
C ILE A 148 -35.64 -22.03 11.06
N SER A 149 -36.50 -23.06 10.94
CA SER A 149 -36.06 -24.45 11.00
C SER A 149 -36.77 -25.32 9.96
N ALA A 150 -36.00 -26.04 9.14
CA ALA A 150 -36.51 -26.95 8.14
C ALA A 150 -35.84 -28.30 8.30
N LYS A 151 -36.64 -29.36 8.48
CA LYS A 151 -36.19 -30.73 8.79
C LYS A 151 -36.87 -31.76 7.89
N LYS A 152 -36.25 -32.92 7.70
CA LYS A 152 -36.81 -34.08 6.94
C LYS A 152 -37.40 -33.71 5.57
N GLY A 153 -36.68 -32.94 4.78
CA GLY A 153 -37.14 -32.52 3.47
C GLY A 153 -38.11 -31.33 3.47
N GLY A 154 -38.42 -30.75 4.65
CA GLY A 154 -39.20 -29.53 4.73
C GLY A 154 -38.58 -28.39 3.90
N ASN A 155 -39.42 -27.62 3.24
CA ASN A 155 -38.96 -26.59 2.31
C ASN A 155 -39.59 -25.23 2.64
N ILE A 156 -38.73 -24.19 2.84
CA ILE A 156 -39.12 -22.82 3.16
C ILE A 156 -38.47 -21.89 2.15
N ALA A 157 -39.27 -20.98 1.56
CA ALA A 157 -38.80 -19.96 0.62
C ALA A 157 -39.21 -18.56 1.06
N ILE A 158 -38.24 -17.65 1.15
CA ILE A 158 -38.40 -16.30 1.65
C ILE A 158 -37.76 -15.31 0.69
N ALA A 159 -38.55 -14.38 0.15
CA ALA A 159 -38.08 -13.27 -0.65
C ALA A 159 -39.14 -12.16 -0.66
N ALA A 160 -38.89 -11.04 -0.06
CA ALA A 160 -39.76 -9.87 -0.24
C ALA A 160 -39.64 -9.32 -1.66
N LYS A 161 -40.64 -8.54 -2.10
CA LYS A 161 -40.54 -7.74 -3.33
C LYS A 161 -39.35 -6.80 -3.27
N GLU A 162 -38.86 -6.34 -4.41
CA GLU A 162 -37.72 -5.41 -4.49
C GLU A 162 -38.00 -4.07 -3.80
N THR A 163 -39.26 -3.67 -3.70
CA THR A 163 -39.68 -2.45 -3.00
C THR A 163 -39.84 -2.60 -1.50
N GLY A 164 -39.87 -3.84 -1.02
CA GLY A 164 -40.00 -4.18 0.39
C GLY A 164 -38.66 -4.59 1.02
N HIS A 165 -38.71 -5.33 2.13
CA HIS A 165 -37.52 -5.82 2.79
C HIS A 165 -37.71 -7.18 3.44
N THR A 166 -36.63 -7.96 3.51
CA THR A 166 -36.53 -9.20 4.27
C THR A 166 -35.61 -9.00 5.46
N LYS A 167 -36.13 -9.13 6.68
CA LYS A 167 -35.35 -9.03 7.92
C LYS A 167 -35.50 -10.33 8.71
N ILE A 168 -34.38 -11.01 8.92
CA ILE A 168 -34.31 -12.24 9.71
C ILE A 168 -33.37 -12.01 10.88
N ILE A 169 -33.90 -12.22 12.09
CA ILE A 169 -33.14 -12.06 13.35
C ILE A 169 -33.22 -13.40 14.09
N GLY A 170 -32.10 -14.09 14.20
CA GLY A 170 -31.95 -15.42 14.78
C GLY A 170 -31.34 -16.42 13.82
N ASP A 171 -31.01 -17.60 14.32
CA ASP A 171 -30.34 -18.64 13.56
C ASP A 171 -31.29 -19.39 12.64
N ILE A 172 -30.74 -20.00 11.57
CA ILE A 172 -31.43 -20.89 10.67
C ILE A 172 -30.93 -22.31 10.96
N ASP A 173 -31.84 -23.22 11.41
CA ASP A 173 -31.52 -24.59 11.76
C ASP A 173 -32.02 -25.59 10.71
N LEU A 174 -31.09 -26.32 10.12
CA LEU A 174 -31.36 -27.35 9.13
C LEU A 174 -31.06 -28.77 9.63
N TYR A 175 -30.66 -28.92 10.90
CA TYR A 175 -30.22 -30.18 11.43
C TYR A 175 -31.36 -31.11 11.85
N HIS A 176 -31.35 -32.33 11.35
CA HIS A 176 -32.13 -33.43 11.89
C HIS A 176 -31.42 -34.77 11.63
N LYS A 177 -31.49 -35.67 12.61
CA LYS A 177 -30.85 -37.00 12.54
C LYS A 177 -31.40 -37.91 11.42
N ASP A 178 -32.62 -37.66 10.97
CA ASP A 178 -33.34 -38.45 9.97
C ASP A 178 -33.48 -37.71 8.62
N GLY A 179 -32.66 -36.74 8.36
CA GLY A 179 -32.66 -35.94 7.15
C GLY A 179 -32.87 -34.45 7.40
N ALA A 180 -32.33 -33.62 6.53
CA ALA A 180 -32.38 -32.16 6.61
C ALA A 180 -33.41 -31.58 5.65
N GLY A 181 -33.79 -30.32 5.88
CA GLY A 181 -34.66 -29.55 5.01
C GLY A 181 -33.90 -28.60 4.08
N THR A 182 -34.65 -27.81 3.34
CA THR A 182 -34.15 -26.76 2.47
C THR A 182 -34.74 -25.41 2.89
N VAL A 183 -33.90 -24.41 3.02
CA VAL A 183 -34.31 -23.00 3.20
C VAL A 183 -33.69 -22.18 2.08
N SER A 184 -34.53 -21.40 1.38
CA SER A 184 -34.09 -20.44 0.37
C SER A 184 -34.45 -19.03 0.83
N VAL A 185 -33.46 -18.16 0.93
CA VAL A 185 -33.61 -16.76 1.35
C VAL A 185 -33.01 -15.85 0.30
N ASP A 186 -33.78 -14.85 -0.15
CA ASP A 186 -33.28 -13.76 -1.00
C ASP A 186 -33.33 -12.43 -0.24
N LEU A 187 -32.16 -11.88 0.03
CA LEU A 187 -31.94 -10.56 0.57
C LEU A 187 -31.61 -9.64 -0.61
N ASN A 188 -32.56 -8.85 -1.05
CA ASN A 188 -32.53 -8.25 -2.39
C ASN A 188 -32.29 -6.75 -2.45
N ASN A 189 -32.17 -6.06 -1.31
CA ASN A 189 -31.88 -4.64 -1.24
C ASN A 189 -31.25 -4.24 0.10
N LYS A 190 -30.75 -3.01 0.19
CA LYS A 190 -30.00 -2.46 1.35
C LYS A 190 -30.76 -2.45 2.70
N ASP A 191 -32.10 -2.56 2.66
CA ASP A 191 -32.95 -2.59 3.86
C ASP A 191 -33.22 -4.02 4.34
N SER A 192 -32.74 -5.00 3.56
CA SER A 192 -32.84 -6.43 3.84
C SER A 192 -31.59 -6.92 4.54
N TYR A 193 -31.76 -7.69 5.61
CA TYR A 193 -30.65 -8.30 6.31
C TYR A 193 -31.01 -9.60 7.03
N TRP A 194 -30.01 -10.43 7.24
CA TRP A 194 -30.05 -11.56 8.16
C TRP A 194 -29.01 -11.34 9.28
N TYR A 195 -29.49 -11.26 10.51
CA TYR A 195 -28.67 -11.21 11.70
C TYR A 195 -28.75 -12.57 12.41
N GLY A 196 -27.73 -13.39 12.25
CA GLY A 196 -27.76 -14.77 12.76
C GLY A 196 -26.73 -15.66 12.07
N ASN A 197 -26.85 -16.97 12.31
CA ASN A 197 -25.99 -17.98 11.78
C ASN A 197 -26.78 -19.23 11.36
N GLU A 198 -26.14 -20.08 10.55
CA GLU A 198 -26.68 -21.40 10.22
C GLU A 198 -26.22 -22.46 11.24
N THR A 199 -27.13 -23.30 11.64
CA THR A 199 -26.84 -24.50 12.43
C THR A 199 -27.12 -25.75 11.59
N ASN A 200 -26.11 -26.22 10.85
CA ASN A 200 -26.17 -27.47 10.09
C ASN A 200 -25.01 -28.37 10.49
N SER A 201 -25.32 -29.55 11.05
CA SER A 201 -24.27 -30.40 11.61
C SER A 201 -23.86 -31.58 10.71
N ASN A 202 -24.49 -31.76 9.54
CA ASN A 202 -24.28 -33.01 8.77
C ASN A 202 -24.34 -32.89 7.24
N ASP A 203 -24.00 -31.73 6.64
CA ASP A 203 -23.95 -31.55 5.18
C ASP A 203 -25.23 -31.94 4.36
N GLU A 204 -26.29 -32.33 5.00
CA GLU A 204 -27.52 -32.79 4.33
C GLU A 204 -28.55 -31.69 4.14
N GLY A 205 -28.51 -30.63 4.98
CA GLY A 205 -29.36 -29.43 4.84
C GLY A 205 -28.89 -28.55 3.71
N LYS A 206 -29.83 -27.86 3.08
CA LYS A 206 -29.51 -26.91 2.01
C LYS A 206 -30.03 -25.51 2.37
N LEU A 207 -29.12 -24.61 2.74
CA LEU A 207 -29.40 -23.19 2.73
C LEU A 207 -28.97 -22.62 1.38
N ASN A 208 -29.94 -22.06 0.65
CA ASN A 208 -29.67 -21.26 -0.55
C ASN A 208 -29.87 -19.79 -0.18
N LEU A 209 -28.80 -19.06 -0.02
CA LEU A 209 -28.80 -17.65 0.39
C LEU A 209 -28.36 -16.79 -0.78
N SER A 210 -29.24 -15.89 -1.24
CA SER A 210 -28.95 -14.86 -2.22
C SER A 210 -28.85 -13.52 -1.51
N ILE A 211 -27.78 -12.76 -1.77
CA ILE A 211 -27.51 -11.45 -1.15
C ILE A 211 -27.10 -10.50 -2.27
N ARG A 212 -27.83 -9.41 -2.46
CA ARG A 212 -27.59 -8.46 -3.54
C ARG A 212 -28.05 -7.03 -3.22
N ASN A 213 -27.61 -6.06 -4.00
CA ASN A 213 -28.06 -4.66 -3.94
C ASN A 213 -27.87 -4.01 -2.55
N GLY A 214 -26.73 -4.29 -1.90
CA GLY A 214 -26.41 -3.73 -0.58
C GLY A 214 -27.11 -4.41 0.61
N ALA A 215 -27.82 -5.52 0.37
CA ALA A 215 -28.34 -6.35 1.44
C ALA A 215 -27.20 -6.99 2.25
N GLU A 216 -27.47 -7.33 3.50
CA GLU A 216 -26.40 -7.73 4.41
C GLU A 216 -26.73 -9.00 5.19
N TRP A 217 -25.83 -9.96 5.17
CA TRP A 217 -25.79 -11.02 6.16
C TRP A 217 -24.78 -10.64 7.25
N ILE A 218 -25.27 -10.42 8.46
CA ILE A 218 -24.49 -10.07 9.64
C ILE A 218 -24.26 -11.35 10.42
N TYR A 219 -23.05 -11.89 10.30
CA TYR A 219 -22.69 -13.21 10.79
C TYR A 219 -22.44 -13.18 12.31
N THR A 220 -23.19 -13.98 13.06
CA THR A 220 -22.99 -14.14 14.49
C THR A 220 -22.27 -15.44 14.81
N THR A 221 -21.51 -15.51 15.88
CA THR A 221 -20.78 -16.74 16.26
C THR A 221 -21.69 -17.82 16.82
N GLY A 222 -22.92 -17.47 17.20
CA GLY A 222 -23.93 -18.37 17.76
C GLY A 222 -23.34 -19.48 18.63
N GLU A 223 -23.40 -19.38 19.94
CA GLU A 223 -22.91 -20.44 20.82
C GLU A 223 -23.99 -21.34 21.38
N LYS A 224 -23.60 -22.57 21.49
CA LYS A 224 -24.17 -23.71 22.28
C LYS A 224 -25.37 -24.39 21.71
N SER A 225 -25.07 -25.59 21.28
CA SER A 225 -26.07 -26.61 21.03
C SER A 225 -26.85 -26.95 22.29
N PHE A 226 -28.07 -27.45 22.02
CA PHE A 226 -29.07 -28.01 22.91
C PHE A 226 -28.57 -29.02 23.97
N TRP A 227 -27.35 -29.56 23.87
CA TRP A 227 -26.85 -30.63 24.74
C TRP A 227 -25.62 -30.25 25.55
N GLY A 228 -25.28 -29.00 25.71
CA GLY A 228 -24.10 -28.61 26.47
C GLY A 228 -22.76 -29.04 25.88
N LYS A 229 -22.76 -29.57 24.66
CA LYS A 229 -21.56 -29.89 23.92
C LYS A 229 -21.30 -28.71 22.95
N SER A 230 -20.16 -28.12 23.09
CA SER A 230 -19.63 -27.17 22.10
C SER A 230 -19.59 -27.88 20.73
N TYR A 231 -20.57 -27.58 19.88
CA TYR A 231 -20.48 -28.01 18.47
C TYR A 231 -19.64 -26.96 17.73
N THR A 232 -18.34 -27.05 17.91
CA THR A 232 -17.37 -26.43 17.00
C THR A 232 -17.32 -27.15 15.63
N LYS A 233 -18.19 -28.15 15.40
CA LYS A 233 -18.23 -28.88 14.15
C LYS A 233 -19.21 -28.25 13.18
N GLY A 234 -18.65 -27.56 12.15
CA GLY A 234 -19.22 -27.41 10.85
C GLY A 234 -20.49 -26.57 10.76
N ARG A 235 -20.37 -25.30 11.05
CA ARG A 235 -21.33 -24.34 10.52
C ARG A 235 -21.07 -24.22 9.03
N TYR A 236 -22.00 -24.71 8.23
CA TYR A 236 -21.80 -24.95 6.84
C TYR A 236 -22.95 -24.36 6.04
N ILE A 237 -22.70 -23.29 5.34
CA ILE A 237 -23.69 -22.72 4.42
C ILE A 237 -23.56 -23.41 3.08
N SER A 238 -24.65 -24.02 2.64
CA SER A 238 -24.65 -24.90 1.47
C SER A 238 -24.33 -24.09 0.20
N ASN A 239 -25.11 -23.07 -0.10
CA ASN A 239 -24.96 -22.26 -1.31
C ASN A 239 -25.18 -20.79 -1.00
N VAL A 240 -24.23 -19.95 -1.38
CA VAL A 240 -24.33 -18.49 -1.32
C VAL A 240 -24.19 -17.94 -2.73
N THR A 241 -25.15 -17.10 -3.13
CA THR A 241 -25.06 -16.24 -4.32
C THR A 241 -24.87 -14.81 -3.83
N LEU A 242 -23.70 -14.22 -4.10
CA LEU A 242 -23.31 -12.92 -3.59
C LEU A 242 -23.00 -11.98 -4.74
N ASN A 243 -23.93 -11.07 -5.04
CA ASN A 243 -23.90 -10.20 -6.21
C ASN A 243 -24.02 -8.71 -5.85
N ASP A 244 -23.63 -7.86 -6.77
CA ASP A 244 -24.06 -6.45 -6.86
C ASP A 244 -23.96 -5.67 -5.53
N GLY A 245 -22.86 -5.80 -4.82
CA GLY A 245 -22.63 -5.12 -3.55
C GLY A 245 -23.37 -5.75 -2.35
N GLY A 246 -23.90 -6.96 -2.50
CA GLY A 246 -24.35 -7.78 -1.34
C GLY A 246 -23.21 -8.00 -0.36
N ILE A 247 -23.51 -8.05 0.95
CA ILE A 247 -22.51 -8.00 2.01
C ILE A 247 -22.60 -9.22 2.91
N ILE A 248 -21.47 -9.88 3.15
CA ILE A 248 -21.29 -10.83 4.26
C ILE A 248 -20.38 -10.12 5.29
N ASN A 249 -20.93 -9.84 6.46
CA ASN A 249 -20.27 -9.04 7.48
C ASN A 249 -19.92 -9.87 8.71
N LEU A 250 -18.61 -10.06 8.94
CA LEU A 250 -18.07 -10.77 10.08
C LEU A 250 -17.54 -9.83 11.18
N ARG A 251 -17.42 -8.53 10.89
CA ARG A 251 -16.76 -7.55 11.78
C ARG A 251 -17.47 -7.41 13.11
N ASN A 252 -16.73 -7.55 14.21
CA ASN A 252 -17.28 -7.51 15.56
C ASN A 252 -17.98 -6.18 15.88
N ALA A 253 -17.37 -5.05 15.52
CA ALA A 253 -17.95 -3.74 15.76
C ALA A 253 -19.29 -3.54 15.04
N ASP A 254 -19.43 -4.03 13.81
CA ASP A 254 -20.66 -3.92 13.03
C ASP A 254 -21.75 -4.87 13.55
N VAL A 255 -21.38 -6.09 13.98
CA VAL A 255 -22.30 -7.03 14.64
C VAL A 255 -22.85 -6.42 15.93
N GLN A 256 -22.00 -5.84 16.77
CA GLN A 256 -22.43 -5.19 18.02
C GLN A 256 -23.30 -3.96 17.74
N LYS A 257 -22.92 -3.15 16.76
CA LYS A 257 -23.72 -1.99 16.35
C LYS A 257 -25.12 -2.40 15.89
N LYS A 258 -25.22 -3.45 15.06
CA LYS A 258 -26.52 -3.95 14.60
C LYS A 258 -27.36 -4.50 15.76
N PHE A 259 -26.75 -5.21 16.69
CA PHE A 259 -27.42 -5.68 17.91
C PHE A 259 -28.05 -4.52 18.69
N ASP A 260 -27.30 -3.43 18.88
CA ASP A 260 -27.78 -2.24 19.57
C ASP A 260 -28.90 -1.52 18.81
N GLU A 261 -28.84 -1.48 17.48
CA GLU A 261 -29.88 -0.91 16.62
C GLU A 261 -31.18 -1.73 16.74
N VAL A 262 -31.09 -3.05 16.59
CA VAL A 262 -32.25 -3.95 16.69
C VAL A 262 -32.90 -3.87 18.07
N ASN A 263 -32.11 -3.78 19.14
CA ASN A 263 -32.62 -3.64 20.49
C ASN A 263 -33.29 -2.29 20.77
N LYS A 264 -32.98 -1.24 20.01
CA LYS A 264 -33.60 0.08 20.14
C LYS A 264 -34.85 0.25 19.28
N ASP A 265 -35.03 -0.59 18.27
CA ASP A 265 -36.17 -0.54 17.38
C ASP A 265 -37.44 -0.99 18.10
N GLU A 266 -38.35 -0.04 18.42
CA GLU A 266 -39.61 -0.32 19.11
C GLU A 266 -40.53 -1.27 18.32
N ALA A 267 -40.41 -1.31 16.98
CA ALA A 267 -41.18 -2.23 16.16
C ALA A 267 -40.67 -3.69 16.29
N LEU A 268 -39.39 -3.85 16.55
CA LEU A 268 -38.74 -5.15 16.75
C LEU A 268 -38.71 -5.60 18.23
N ARG A 269 -39.00 -4.65 19.13
CA ARG A 269 -38.98 -4.82 20.57
C ARG A 269 -40.43 -4.73 21.15
N SER A 270 -40.87 -5.70 21.92
CA SER A 270 -42.09 -5.54 22.71
C SER A 270 -41.76 -5.27 24.18
N GLU A 271 -42.57 -4.44 24.85
CA GLU A 271 -42.40 -4.13 26.26
C GLU A 271 -42.43 -5.36 27.18
N ASP A 272 -43.07 -6.46 26.68
CA ASP A 272 -43.25 -7.69 27.46
C ASP A 272 -42.05 -8.69 27.34
N PHE A 273 -41.08 -8.46 26.45
CA PHE A 273 -40.07 -9.48 26.08
C PHE A 273 -38.63 -9.15 26.47
N GLY A 274 -38.37 -7.96 27.02
CA GLY A 274 -37.01 -7.55 27.36
C GLY A 274 -36.09 -7.37 26.13
N ASN A 275 -34.80 -7.28 26.37
CA ASN A 275 -33.80 -7.17 25.28
C ASN A 275 -33.63 -8.51 24.55
N LEU A 276 -33.40 -8.45 23.23
CA LEU A 276 -32.94 -9.60 22.47
C LEU A 276 -31.61 -10.06 23.04
N HIS A 277 -31.57 -11.33 23.44
CA HIS A 277 -30.34 -11.95 23.91
C HIS A 277 -29.72 -12.74 22.77
N MET A 278 -28.82 -12.11 22.03
CA MET A 278 -28.03 -12.82 21.04
C MET A 278 -26.66 -13.16 21.62
N TYR A 279 -26.32 -14.43 21.60
CA TYR A 279 -25.01 -14.87 22.03
C TYR A 279 -24.01 -14.63 20.89
N ASP A 280 -23.15 -13.66 21.08
CA ASP A 280 -21.93 -13.50 20.33
C ASP A 280 -20.75 -13.33 21.29
N ASN A 281 -20.00 -14.37 21.53
CA ASN A 281 -18.84 -14.39 22.43
C ASN A 281 -17.51 -14.35 21.68
N GLY A 282 -17.52 -14.20 20.35
CA GLY A 282 -16.32 -14.28 19.55
C GLY A 282 -15.83 -12.92 19.11
N ASP A 283 -14.57 -12.62 19.40
CA ASP A 283 -13.89 -11.44 18.82
C ASP A 283 -13.63 -11.63 17.32
N HIS A 284 -13.45 -12.90 16.88
CA HIS A 284 -13.21 -13.26 15.49
C HIS A 284 -14.09 -14.41 15.02
N ARG A 285 -14.42 -14.37 13.73
CA ARG A 285 -15.40 -15.26 13.12
C ARG A 285 -14.80 -16.06 11.97
N TYR A 286 -15.33 -17.24 11.78
CA TYR A 286 -14.96 -18.14 10.71
C TYR A 286 -16.22 -18.52 9.92
N VAL A 287 -16.36 -17.99 8.71
CA VAL A 287 -17.48 -18.33 7.83
C VAL A 287 -17.08 -19.47 6.91
N GLN A 288 -17.85 -20.56 6.94
CA GLN A 288 -17.68 -21.69 6.02
C GLN A 288 -18.81 -21.71 5.01
N ILE A 289 -18.46 -21.63 3.73
CA ILE A 289 -19.39 -21.60 2.60
C ILE A 289 -19.16 -22.87 1.75
N GLY A 290 -20.21 -23.59 1.41
CA GLY A 290 -20.15 -24.74 0.52
C GLY A 290 -19.84 -24.33 -0.91
N SER A 291 -20.75 -23.59 -1.50
CA SER A 291 -20.61 -23.03 -2.84
C SER A 291 -20.82 -21.51 -2.80
N LEU A 292 -19.88 -20.75 -3.33
CA LEU A 292 -19.97 -19.30 -3.49
C LEU A 292 -20.06 -18.96 -4.97
N ASN A 293 -21.16 -18.33 -5.37
CA ASN A 293 -21.39 -17.92 -6.75
C ASN A 293 -21.70 -16.42 -6.80
N GLY A 294 -21.60 -15.84 -8.00
CA GLY A 294 -21.92 -14.45 -8.23
C GLY A 294 -20.68 -13.56 -8.34
N ASP A 295 -20.89 -12.27 -8.51
CA ASP A 295 -19.84 -11.29 -8.75
C ASP A 295 -20.16 -9.96 -8.07
N GLY A 296 -19.11 -9.21 -7.67
CA GLY A 296 -19.28 -7.89 -7.03
C GLY A 296 -19.77 -7.92 -5.59
N GLY A 297 -19.70 -9.06 -4.90
CA GLY A 297 -20.01 -9.16 -3.47
C GLY A 297 -18.90 -8.62 -2.56
N ILE A 298 -19.27 -8.32 -1.32
CA ILE A 298 -18.40 -7.71 -0.31
C ILE A 298 -18.33 -8.59 0.92
N PHE A 299 -17.10 -8.88 1.39
CA PHE A 299 -16.84 -9.45 2.70
C PHE A 299 -16.25 -8.38 3.61
N LYS A 300 -16.93 -8.09 4.72
CA LYS A 300 -16.39 -7.24 5.78
C LYS A 300 -15.80 -8.11 6.87
N VAL A 301 -14.51 -7.93 7.18
CA VAL A 301 -13.76 -8.79 8.10
C VAL A 301 -12.91 -7.98 9.06
N ASP A 302 -12.65 -8.53 10.23
CA ASP A 302 -11.64 -8.05 11.17
C ASP A 302 -10.34 -8.83 10.95
N LEU A 303 -9.29 -8.12 10.53
CA LEU A 303 -7.97 -8.69 10.25
C LEU A 303 -6.93 -8.07 11.17
N LYS A 304 -6.00 -8.89 11.68
CA LYS A 304 -4.87 -8.43 12.48
C LYS A 304 -3.61 -9.19 12.10
N TYR A 305 -2.57 -8.47 11.73
CA TYR A 305 -1.26 -9.08 11.53
C TYR A 305 -0.53 -9.25 12.88
N THR A 306 -0.12 -10.49 13.14
CA THR A 306 0.73 -10.82 14.30
C THR A 306 1.96 -11.57 13.78
N ALA A 307 3.14 -11.07 14.08
CA ALA A 307 4.40 -11.67 13.63
C ALA A 307 4.51 -13.12 14.13
N GLY A 308 4.82 -14.06 13.21
CA GLY A 308 4.87 -15.49 13.48
C GLY A 308 3.53 -16.24 13.35
N ASN A 309 2.42 -15.55 13.09
CA ASN A 309 1.11 -16.14 12.81
C ASN A 309 0.75 -16.11 11.30
N ASP A 310 1.75 -16.22 10.45
CA ASP A 310 1.68 -16.14 8.97
C ASP A 310 1.36 -17.53 8.37
N LYS A 311 0.46 -18.28 8.99
CA LYS A 311 0.04 -19.59 8.49
C LYS A 311 -1.39 -19.56 8.02
N ALA A 312 -1.62 -20.14 6.85
CA ALA A 312 -2.95 -20.41 6.36
C ALA A 312 -3.69 -21.36 7.29
N ILE A 313 -5.01 -21.20 7.42
CA ILE A 313 -5.86 -22.17 8.08
C ILE A 313 -6.14 -23.28 7.08
N THR A 314 -5.61 -24.46 7.34
CA THR A 314 -5.72 -25.64 6.45
C THR A 314 -6.86 -26.60 6.80
N SER A 315 -7.55 -26.38 7.91
CA SER A 315 -8.66 -27.22 8.33
C SER A 315 -9.90 -26.41 8.69
N ALA A 316 -11.05 -26.87 8.24
CA ALA A 316 -12.33 -26.45 8.78
C ALA A 316 -12.28 -26.51 10.32
N TYR A 317 -12.86 -25.52 11.00
CA TYR A 317 -13.04 -25.49 12.46
C TYR A 317 -11.89 -24.89 13.30
N LYS A 318 -10.90 -24.26 12.70
CA LYS A 318 -9.94 -23.46 13.47
C LYS A 318 -10.19 -21.97 13.20
N VAL A 319 -10.79 -21.29 14.15
CA VAL A 319 -10.83 -19.83 14.17
C VAL A 319 -9.41 -19.32 14.43
N LYS A 320 -8.95 -18.33 13.68
CA LYS A 320 -7.75 -17.58 14.06
C LYS A 320 -8.04 -16.80 15.33
N GLU A 321 -7.07 -16.77 16.23
CA GLU A 321 -7.22 -16.02 17.51
C GLU A 321 -7.23 -14.50 17.31
N ASP A 322 -6.81 -14.03 16.13
CA ASP A 322 -6.57 -12.62 15.85
C ASP A 322 -7.20 -12.09 14.55
N SER A 323 -7.94 -12.93 13.80
CA SER A 323 -8.51 -12.51 12.51
C SER A 323 -9.73 -13.34 12.12
N ASP A 324 -10.68 -12.70 11.44
CA ASP A 324 -11.75 -13.39 10.75
C ASP A 324 -11.22 -14.20 9.57
N TYR A 325 -11.99 -15.24 9.13
CA TYR A 325 -11.55 -16.09 8.06
C TYR A 325 -12.70 -16.60 7.18
N ILE A 326 -12.47 -16.63 5.87
CA ILE A 326 -13.43 -17.10 4.87
C ILE A 326 -12.96 -18.47 4.35
N TYR A 327 -13.84 -19.46 4.37
CA TYR A 327 -13.52 -20.81 3.93
C TYR A 327 -14.56 -21.34 2.94
N ILE A 328 -14.15 -21.59 1.68
CA ILE A 328 -15.00 -22.09 0.61
C ILE A 328 -14.64 -23.56 0.37
N THR A 329 -15.62 -24.47 0.48
CA THR A 329 -15.33 -25.90 0.61
C THR A 329 -15.58 -26.76 -0.61
N LYS A 330 -16.53 -26.39 -1.49
CA LYS A 330 -16.94 -27.24 -2.63
C LYS A 330 -16.68 -26.56 -3.97
N SER A 331 -17.34 -25.46 -4.23
CA SER A 331 -17.22 -24.72 -5.49
C SER A 331 -17.26 -23.22 -5.25
N GLY A 332 -16.66 -22.46 -6.16
CA GLY A 332 -16.70 -21.03 -6.10
C GLY A 332 -16.36 -20.40 -7.44
N GLU A 333 -16.94 -19.26 -7.71
CA GLU A 333 -16.68 -18.41 -8.88
C GLU A 333 -16.96 -16.94 -8.56
N GLY A 334 -16.45 -16.07 -9.40
CA GLY A 334 -16.65 -14.62 -9.32
C GLY A 334 -15.56 -13.89 -8.57
N THR A 335 -15.70 -12.57 -8.56
CA THR A 335 -14.77 -11.62 -7.91
C THR A 335 -15.48 -10.91 -6.77
N HIS A 336 -14.88 -10.95 -5.59
CA HIS A 336 -15.45 -10.36 -4.38
C HIS A 336 -14.45 -9.44 -3.68
N ASP A 337 -14.96 -8.34 -3.11
CA ASP A 337 -14.16 -7.34 -2.39
C ASP A 337 -14.05 -7.70 -0.90
N VAL A 338 -12.84 -7.65 -0.35
CA VAL A 338 -12.59 -7.86 1.09
C VAL A 338 -12.25 -6.52 1.73
N GLN A 339 -13.11 -6.07 2.65
CA GLN A 339 -12.99 -4.80 3.35
C GLN A 339 -12.68 -5.03 4.83
N PHE A 340 -11.74 -4.24 5.38
CA PHE A 340 -11.33 -4.29 6.78
C PHE A 340 -10.87 -2.91 7.27
N VAL A 341 -10.68 -2.75 8.58
CA VAL A 341 -10.11 -1.52 9.15
C VAL A 341 -8.59 -1.62 9.16
N ALA A 342 -7.93 -0.79 8.39
CA ALA A 342 -6.48 -0.86 8.19
C ALA A 342 -5.68 -0.66 9.49
N ASP A 343 -6.14 0.22 10.38
CA ASP A 343 -5.46 0.50 11.67
C ASP A 343 -5.51 -0.70 12.62
N GLU A 344 -6.61 -1.45 12.61
CA GLU A 344 -6.78 -2.66 13.40
C GLU A 344 -5.95 -3.82 12.84
N ALA A 345 -5.72 -3.81 11.53
CA ALA A 345 -4.95 -4.87 10.85
C ALA A 345 -3.44 -4.87 11.19
N ASN A 346 -2.89 -3.84 11.83
CA ASN A 346 -1.47 -3.71 12.18
C ASN A 346 -0.51 -3.93 10.99
N LEU A 347 -0.87 -3.41 9.82
CA LEU A 347 -0.13 -3.64 8.58
C LEU A 347 1.29 -3.05 8.61
N ASP A 348 1.52 -2.04 9.43
CA ASP A 348 2.86 -1.44 9.62
C ASP A 348 3.91 -2.42 10.15
N ALA A 349 3.48 -3.46 10.87
CA ALA A 349 4.37 -4.50 11.36
C ALA A 349 4.77 -5.54 10.29
N MET A 350 4.12 -5.54 9.12
CA MET A 350 4.44 -6.49 8.05
C MET A 350 5.80 -6.19 7.42
N GLY A 351 6.64 -7.21 7.29
CA GLY A 351 7.86 -7.20 6.48
C GLY A 351 7.60 -7.73 5.06
N LYS A 352 8.62 -7.68 4.19
CA LYS A 352 8.54 -8.10 2.79
C LYS A 352 8.04 -9.53 2.57
N ASP A 353 8.30 -10.43 3.50
CA ASP A 353 7.92 -11.85 3.41
C ASP A 353 6.68 -12.18 4.26
N SER A 354 6.04 -11.19 4.87
CA SER A 354 4.85 -11.36 5.71
C SER A 354 3.63 -11.66 4.87
N LYS A 355 2.74 -12.52 5.41
CA LYS A 355 1.46 -12.88 4.83
C LYS A 355 0.36 -12.79 5.87
N LEU A 356 -0.66 -11.99 5.60
CA LEU A 356 -1.88 -11.93 6.42
C LEU A 356 -2.99 -12.70 5.72
N TYR A 357 -3.17 -13.97 6.07
CA TYR A 357 -4.16 -14.85 5.47
C TYR A 357 -5.57 -14.54 5.96
N PHE A 358 -6.53 -14.45 5.04
CA PHE A 358 -7.94 -14.18 5.32
C PHE A 358 -8.92 -15.16 4.68
N ALA A 359 -8.51 -15.95 3.67
CA ALA A 359 -9.40 -16.92 3.05
C ALA A 359 -8.67 -18.15 2.53
N ASN A 360 -9.42 -19.28 2.51
CA ASN A 360 -9.06 -20.49 1.78
C ASN A 360 -10.20 -20.84 0.83
N ASP A 361 -9.90 -20.98 -0.44
CA ASP A 361 -10.82 -21.44 -1.48
C ASP A 361 -10.38 -22.81 -2.01
N LYS A 362 -11.07 -23.88 -1.59
CA LYS A 362 -10.79 -25.23 -2.07
C LYS A 362 -11.13 -25.44 -3.54
N SER A 363 -12.01 -24.63 -4.10
CA SER A 363 -12.40 -24.72 -5.50
C SER A 363 -11.35 -24.12 -6.44
N GLY A 364 -10.63 -23.08 -5.96
CA GLY A 364 -9.68 -22.26 -6.71
C GLY A 364 -10.31 -21.36 -7.76
N GLY A 365 -11.65 -21.26 -7.78
CA GLY A 365 -12.40 -20.48 -8.77
C GLY A 365 -12.74 -19.06 -8.34
N VAL A 366 -12.70 -18.76 -7.03
CA VAL A 366 -12.98 -17.42 -6.51
C VAL A 366 -11.78 -16.52 -6.64
N THR A 367 -12.04 -15.25 -6.98
CA THR A 367 -11.06 -14.17 -6.95
C THR A 367 -11.43 -13.19 -5.85
N PHE A 368 -10.46 -12.84 -5.01
CA PHE A 368 -10.62 -11.78 -4.03
C PHE A 368 -9.82 -10.55 -4.43
N THR A 369 -10.45 -9.38 -4.30
CA THR A 369 -9.84 -8.05 -4.35
C THR A 369 -9.99 -7.37 -2.99
N SER A 370 -9.40 -6.21 -2.79
CA SER A 370 -9.63 -5.40 -1.60
C SER A 370 -9.53 -3.92 -1.90
N SER A 371 -10.66 -3.25 -1.89
CA SER A 371 -10.73 -1.80 -1.99
C SER A 371 -10.03 -1.10 -0.81
N THR A 372 -9.96 -1.74 0.36
CA THR A 372 -9.17 -1.25 1.50
C THR A 372 -7.68 -1.26 1.17
N VAL A 373 -7.16 -2.36 0.62
CA VAL A 373 -5.75 -2.50 0.25
C VAL A 373 -5.36 -1.50 -0.85
N GLU A 374 -6.22 -1.32 -1.85
CA GLU A 374 -6.00 -0.37 -2.95
C GLU A 374 -5.92 1.08 -2.48
N ALA A 375 -6.61 1.43 -1.39
CA ALA A 375 -6.60 2.76 -0.80
C ALA A 375 -5.40 3.03 0.12
N LEU A 376 -4.61 2.01 0.47
CA LEU A 376 -3.46 2.16 1.36
C LEU A 376 -2.30 2.90 0.67
N ALA A 377 -1.69 3.82 1.40
CA ALA A 377 -0.43 4.41 0.98
C ALA A 377 0.69 3.37 0.94
N PRO A 378 1.64 3.49 0.02
CA PRO A 378 2.83 2.64 0.04
C PRO A 378 3.57 2.72 1.37
N LYS A 379 4.08 1.59 1.83
CA LYS A 379 4.96 1.54 2.99
C LYS A 379 6.34 2.00 2.58
N THR A 380 6.76 3.16 3.07
CA THR A 380 8.06 3.76 2.80
C THR A 380 8.89 3.82 4.09
N SER A 381 10.20 3.63 3.98
CA SER A 381 11.13 3.77 5.10
C SER A 381 12.52 4.13 4.61
N ALA A 382 13.15 5.12 5.21
CA ALA A 382 14.53 5.49 4.92
C ALA A 382 15.55 4.37 5.26
N ALA A 383 15.15 3.33 5.98
CA ALA A 383 15.98 2.16 6.27
C ALA A 383 15.96 1.10 5.15
N ASN A 384 15.08 1.25 4.14
CA ASN A 384 14.89 0.33 3.02
C ASN A 384 15.48 0.90 1.73
N LEU A 385 15.58 0.06 0.70
CA LEU A 385 15.94 0.48 -0.67
C LEU A 385 14.72 0.70 -1.55
N TYR A 386 13.60 0.08 -1.21
CA TYR A 386 12.38 0.11 -2.00
C TYR A 386 11.18 0.55 -1.15
N ASP A 387 10.24 1.19 -1.80
CA ASP A 387 8.90 1.34 -1.29
C ASP A 387 8.11 0.04 -1.51
N TYR A 388 7.15 -0.26 -0.65
CA TYR A 388 6.34 -1.48 -0.75
C TYR A 388 4.87 -1.11 -0.85
N LYS A 389 4.15 -1.79 -1.75
CA LYS A 389 2.70 -1.67 -1.90
C LYS A 389 2.02 -2.88 -1.30
N TYR A 390 0.94 -2.65 -0.58
CA TYR A 390 0.09 -3.75 -0.14
C TYR A 390 -0.66 -4.32 -1.33
N ALA A 391 -0.78 -5.64 -1.37
CA ALA A 391 -1.47 -6.35 -2.45
C ALA A 391 -2.21 -7.58 -1.92
N VAL A 392 -3.37 -7.87 -2.49
CA VAL A 392 -4.08 -9.14 -2.31
C VAL A 392 -3.44 -10.17 -3.22
N LYS A 393 -3.02 -11.29 -2.64
CA LYS A 393 -2.36 -12.38 -3.36
C LYS A 393 -2.95 -13.73 -2.98
N ASN A 394 -2.63 -14.73 -3.79
CA ASN A 394 -2.94 -16.12 -3.47
C ASN A 394 -1.75 -17.03 -3.76
N GLU A 395 -1.77 -18.18 -3.10
CA GLU A 395 -0.83 -19.26 -3.40
C GLU A 395 -1.57 -20.58 -3.47
N ALA A 396 -1.00 -21.52 -4.22
CA ALA A 396 -1.56 -22.85 -4.32
C ALA A 396 -1.44 -23.54 -2.96
N ASN A 397 -2.56 -24.12 -2.50
CA ASN A 397 -2.58 -24.98 -1.33
C ASN A 397 -2.33 -26.44 -1.78
N ASN A 398 -1.44 -27.16 -1.08
CA ASN A 398 -1.08 -28.55 -1.37
C ASN A 398 -2.19 -29.57 -0.97
N GLU A 399 -3.44 -29.17 -0.87
CA GLU A 399 -4.54 -30.10 -0.66
C GLU A 399 -4.82 -30.96 -1.91
N ALA A 400 -5.45 -32.10 -1.71
CA ALA A 400 -5.50 -33.26 -2.63
C ALA A 400 -6.02 -33.01 -4.06
N ASN A 401 -6.56 -31.85 -4.39
CA ASN A 401 -7.07 -31.55 -5.75
C ASN A 401 -6.19 -30.60 -6.58
N GLY A 402 -5.13 -30.03 -6.00
CA GLY A 402 -4.20 -29.11 -6.67
C GLY A 402 -4.80 -27.77 -7.16
N LYS A 403 -6.06 -27.48 -6.83
CA LYS A 403 -6.77 -26.26 -7.24
C LYS A 403 -6.96 -25.27 -6.10
N ALA A 404 -6.89 -25.74 -4.86
CA ALA A 404 -7.13 -24.89 -3.69
C ALA A 404 -6.15 -23.73 -3.60
N LYS A 405 -6.64 -22.58 -3.20
CA LYS A 405 -5.87 -21.34 -3.04
C LYS A 405 -6.03 -20.77 -1.64
N ASP A 406 -4.92 -20.39 -1.03
CA ASP A 406 -4.88 -19.57 0.17
C ASP A 406 -4.71 -18.12 -0.22
N TRP A 407 -5.60 -17.24 0.26
CA TRP A 407 -5.62 -15.83 -0.03
C TRP A 407 -5.08 -15.01 1.15
N PHE A 408 -4.21 -14.04 0.85
CA PHE A 408 -3.55 -13.23 1.86
C PHE A 408 -3.23 -11.82 1.36
N ILE A 409 -3.00 -10.91 2.30
CA ILE A 409 -2.41 -9.60 2.05
C ILE A 409 -0.90 -9.75 2.22
N ALA A 410 -0.13 -9.21 1.29
CA ALA A 410 1.34 -9.18 1.31
C ALA A 410 1.87 -7.85 0.82
N LEU A 411 3.18 -7.66 0.91
CA LEU A 411 3.87 -6.51 0.36
C LEU A 411 4.51 -6.86 -0.99
N ASP A 412 4.22 -6.05 -2.00
CA ASP A 412 4.90 -6.05 -3.29
C ASP A 412 5.98 -4.98 -3.31
N GLN A 413 7.16 -5.35 -3.81
CA GLN A 413 8.22 -4.39 -4.04
C GLN A 413 7.75 -3.37 -5.10
N GLY A 414 7.75 -2.11 -4.72
CA GLY A 414 7.46 -0.97 -5.56
C GLY A 414 8.73 -0.31 -6.12
N ASP A 415 8.69 1.00 -6.25
CA ASP A 415 9.80 1.79 -6.79
C ASP A 415 10.97 1.88 -5.81
N ALA A 416 12.16 2.15 -6.35
CA ALA A 416 13.33 2.50 -5.54
C ALA A 416 13.04 3.77 -4.72
N ASN A 417 13.40 3.75 -3.45
CA ASN A 417 13.30 4.94 -2.61
C ASN A 417 14.48 5.90 -2.80
N GLU A 418 14.51 6.97 -2.06
CA GLU A 418 15.49 8.04 -2.22
C GLU A 418 16.94 7.63 -1.88
N ASN A 419 17.19 6.52 -1.17
CA ASN A 419 18.54 6.06 -0.84
C ASN A 419 19.39 5.78 -2.09
N ILE A 420 18.81 5.07 -3.07
CA ILE A 420 19.53 4.67 -4.29
C ILE A 420 19.89 5.89 -5.14
N PRO A 421 18.93 6.73 -5.59
CA PRO A 421 19.27 7.88 -6.42
C PRO A 421 20.09 8.95 -5.67
N ALA A 422 19.95 9.09 -4.37
CA ALA A 422 20.74 10.03 -3.58
C ALA A 422 22.21 9.63 -3.55
N ALA A 423 22.49 8.36 -3.23
CA ALA A 423 23.86 7.84 -3.21
C ALA A 423 24.53 7.90 -4.59
N PHE A 424 23.79 7.56 -5.65
CA PHE A 424 24.28 7.59 -7.03
C PHE A 424 24.63 9.02 -7.49
N LYS A 425 23.76 9.99 -7.24
CA LYS A 425 23.99 11.39 -7.62
C LYS A 425 25.10 12.04 -6.79
N ALA A 426 25.21 11.70 -5.51
CA ALA A 426 26.30 12.15 -4.66
C ALA A 426 27.66 11.60 -5.13
N MET A 427 27.73 10.35 -5.56
CA MET A 427 28.92 9.75 -6.16
C MET A 427 29.35 10.50 -7.43
N GLN A 428 28.44 10.82 -8.33
CA GLN A 428 28.73 11.57 -9.53
C GLN A 428 29.27 12.99 -9.23
N ALA A 429 28.70 13.67 -8.22
CA ALA A 429 29.18 14.97 -7.78
C ALA A 429 30.60 14.89 -7.21
N GLY A 430 30.89 13.87 -6.42
CA GLY A 430 32.23 13.58 -5.88
C GLY A 430 33.25 13.30 -6.98
N TYR A 431 32.86 12.53 -8.01
CA TYR A 431 33.67 12.27 -9.19
C TYR A 431 34.03 13.61 -9.91
N ALA A 432 33.04 14.43 -10.22
CA ALA A 432 33.26 15.70 -10.91
C ALA A 432 34.19 16.65 -10.16
N LEU A 433 34.06 16.71 -8.81
CA LEU A 433 34.96 17.50 -7.96
C LEU A 433 36.39 16.95 -7.89
N GLY A 434 36.55 15.63 -7.87
CA GLY A 434 37.86 14.97 -7.75
C GLY A 434 38.66 14.94 -9.06
N THR A 435 37.99 14.99 -10.21
CA THR A 435 38.60 14.92 -11.54
C THR A 435 38.74 16.25 -12.23
N GLU A 436 38.39 17.34 -11.55
CA GLU A 436 38.42 18.68 -12.12
C GLU A 436 39.81 19.03 -12.70
N MET A 437 39.85 19.41 -14.00
CA MET A 437 41.06 19.78 -14.72
C MET A 437 41.41 21.25 -14.49
N ASP A 438 42.64 21.51 -14.07
CA ASP A 438 43.20 22.85 -13.99
C ASP A 438 44.06 23.20 -15.24
N ARG A 439 44.30 24.44 -15.53
CA ARG A 439 45.03 24.92 -16.71
C ARG A 439 46.12 25.91 -16.31
N PHE A 440 47.21 25.93 -17.10
CA PHE A 440 48.33 26.84 -16.89
C PHE A 440 47.91 28.31 -16.73
N ASN A 441 47.18 28.82 -17.70
CA ASN A 441 46.81 30.27 -17.70
C ASN A 441 45.82 30.63 -16.59
N LYS A 442 45.00 29.72 -16.12
CA LYS A 442 44.09 29.95 -14.97
C LYS A 442 44.86 30.02 -13.65
N ARG A 443 45.98 29.35 -13.56
CA ARG A 443 46.81 29.34 -12.36
C ARG A 443 47.79 30.49 -12.30
N MET A 444 48.45 30.80 -13.44
CA MET A 444 49.57 31.72 -13.47
C MET A 444 49.35 33.01 -14.27
N GLY A 445 48.20 33.14 -14.95
CA GLY A 445 47.98 34.21 -15.91
C GLY A 445 48.98 34.18 -17.05
N GLU A 446 49.28 35.29 -17.70
CA GLU A 446 50.26 35.37 -18.79
C GLU A 446 51.70 35.51 -18.23
N SER A 447 52.27 34.38 -17.83
CA SER A 447 53.58 34.33 -17.16
C SER A 447 54.78 34.80 -18.01
N ARG A 448 54.59 35.01 -19.34
CA ARG A 448 55.65 35.50 -20.25
C ARG A 448 56.05 36.91 -19.93
N TYR A 449 55.18 37.76 -19.33
CA TYR A 449 55.47 39.13 -18.93
C TYR A 449 56.13 39.26 -17.55
N LEU A 450 56.32 38.13 -16.86
CA LEU A 450 56.86 38.17 -15.51
C LEU A 450 58.34 38.55 -15.50
N GLU A 451 58.69 39.56 -14.70
CA GLU A 451 60.04 39.90 -14.27
C GLU A 451 60.20 39.44 -12.79
N GLY A 452 61.41 39.09 -12.38
CA GLY A 452 61.68 38.60 -11.00
C GLY A 452 61.96 37.11 -10.94
N ASP A 453 62.63 36.69 -9.84
CA ASP A 453 63.16 35.30 -9.66
C ASP A 453 62.16 34.36 -8.97
N SER A 454 61.14 34.93 -8.35
CA SER A 454 60.16 34.17 -7.55
C SER A 454 58.76 34.84 -7.66
N GLY A 455 57.72 34.11 -7.40
CA GLY A 455 56.38 34.65 -7.40
C GLY A 455 55.47 34.03 -6.34
N LEU A 456 54.72 34.90 -5.70
CA LEU A 456 53.59 34.53 -4.86
C LEU A 456 52.30 34.88 -5.62
N TRP A 457 51.32 33.95 -5.61
CA TRP A 457 50.06 34.20 -6.27
C TRP A 457 48.90 33.71 -5.48
N VAL A 458 47.74 34.32 -5.66
CA VAL A 458 46.48 33.95 -5.07
C VAL A 458 45.40 33.88 -6.17
N ARG A 459 44.46 32.99 -6.03
CA ARG A 459 43.37 32.84 -6.99
C ARG A 459 42.06 32.55 -6.26
N TYR A 460 41.00 33.18 -6.70
CA TYR A 460 39.63 32.83 -6.36
C TYR A 460 38.87 32.38 -7.59
N ARG A 461 38.09 31.35 -7.46
CA ARG A 461 37.23 30.83 -8.51
C ARG A 461 35.85 30.54 -7.97
N HIS A 462 34.82 31.00 -8.68
CA HIS A 462 33.44 30.57 -8.47
C HIS A 462 32.96 29.85 -9.71
N ALA A 463 32.31 28.67 -9.52
CA ALA A 463 31.81 27.88 -10.63
C ALA A 463 30.45 27.28 -10.32
N ARG A 464 29.63 27.17 -11.35
CA ARG A 464 28.42 26.39 -11.35
C ARG A 464 28.56 25.26 -12.35
N THR A 465 28.63 24.02 -11.84
CA THR A 465 28.85 22.82 -12.64
C THR A 465 27.72 21.82 -12.41
N GLY A 466 27.58 20.82 -13.23
CA GLY A 466 26.61 19.78 -13.05
C GLY A 466 26.76 18.63 -14.03
N TRP A 467 25.87 17.68 -13.92
CA TRP A 467 25.70 16.57 -14.84
C TRP A 467 24.23 16.51 -15.23
N GLU A 468 23.94 16.30 -16.51
CA GLU A 468 22.58 16.34 -17.02
C GLU A 468 21.65 15.39 -16.23
N ASN A 469 20.47 15.90 -15.82
CA ASN A 469 19.44 15.21 -15.05
C ASN A 469 19.89 14.60 -13.70
N SER A 470 21.10 14.92 -13.22
CA SER A 470 21.63 14.35 -11.98
C SER A 470 21.81 15.38 -10.87
N PHE A 471 22.71 16.33 -11.05
CA PHE A 471 23.03 17.30 -10.01
C PHE A 471 23.46 18.66 -10.57
N LYS A 472 23.44 19.68 -9.73
CA LYS A 472 24.02 21.00 -9.95
C LYS A 472 24.80 21.44 -8.72
N THR A 473 26.07 21.82 -8.91
CA THR A 473 26.99 22.23 -7.84
C THR A 473 27.39 23.66 -8.00
N ASN A 474 27.29 24.47 -6.95
CA ASN A 474 27.92 25.75 -6.83
C ASN A 474 29.18 25.59 -5.96
N SER A 475 30.33 26.03 -6.45
CA SER A 475 31.61 25.89 -5.76
C SER A 475 32.41 27.18 -5.69
N ASN A 476 33.07 27.38 -4.56
CA ASN A 476 34.01 28.46 -4.31
C ASN A 476 35.37 27.87 -4.02
N MET A 477 36.40 28.24 -4.78
CA MET A 477 37.75 27.78 -4.55
C MET A 477 38.65 28.96 -4.24
N PHE A 478 39.45 28.83 -3.20
CA PHE A 478 40.54 29.75 -2.90
C PHE A 478 41.85 28.97 -2.98
N GLN A 479 42.85 29.51 -3.71
CA GLN A 479 44.13 28.87 -3.92
C GLN A 479 45.27 29.88 -3.71
N VAL A 480 46.33 29.41 -3.06
CA VAL A 480 47.58 30.20 -2.87
C VAL A 480 48.74 29.33 -3.35
N GLY A 481 49.64 29.96 -4.12
CA GLY A 481 50.80 29.27 -4.63
C GLY A 481 52.04 30.14 -4.63
N PHE A 482 53.17 29.46 -4.62
CA PHE A 482 54.50 30.02 -4.69
C PHE A 482 55.35 29.29 -5.70
N ASP A 483 56.15 29.99 -6.49
CA ASP A 483 57.12 29.41 -7.42
C ASP A 483 58.42 30.17 -7.46
N LYS A 484 59.45 29.44 -7.92
CA LYS A 484 60.78 30.00 -8.15
C LYS A 484 61.14 29.85 -9.62
N LEU A 485 61.60 31.00 -10.19
CA LEU A 485 62.09 31.04 -11.57
C LEU A 485 63.52 30.53 -11.61
N LYS A 486 63.85 29.72 -12.62
CA LYS A 486 65.16 29.38 -13.06
C LYS A 486 65.32 29.68 -14.53
N LEU A 487 66.26 30.56 -14.85
CA LEU A 487 66.60 30.88 -16.24
C LEU A 487 67.51 29.78 -16.83
N GLU A 488 67.16 29.28 -18.00
CA GLU A 488 67.94 28.29 -18.75
C GLU A 488 68.27 28.84 -20.15
N LYS A 489 69.12 28.16 -20.93
CA LYS A 489 69.58 28.65 -22.22
C LYS A 489 68.50 28.80 -23.27
N ASP A 490 67.36 28.15 -23.10
CA ASP A 490 66.26 28.04 -24.07
C ASP A 490 64.91 28.48 -23.47
N GLY A 491 64.91 29.11 -22.29
CA GLY A 491 63.70 29.62 -21.72
C GLY A 491 63.71 29.77 -20.19
N LYS A 492 62.50 29.90 -19.63
CA LYS A 492 62.22 30.11 -18.21
C LYS A 492 61.56 28.86 -17.61
N HIS A 493 62.04 28.38 -16.46
CA HIS A 493 61.41 27.35 -15.65
C HIS A 493 60.81 27.94 -14.37
N TYR A 494 59.50 27.73 -14.14
CA TYR A 494 58.80 28.03 -12.90
C TYR A 494 58.52 26.73 -12.16
N ARG A 495 59.17 26.49 -11.02
CA ARG A 495 58.91 25.31 -10.16
C ARG A 495 58.26 25.78 -8.89
N GLY A 496 57.11 25.19 -8.59
CA GLY A 496 56.31 25.64 -7.46
C GLY A 496 55.34 24.64 -6.91
N GLY A 497 54.61 25.15 -5.92
CA GLY A 497 53.51 24.43 -5.31
C GLY A 497 52.38 25.36 -4.93
N ALA A 498 51.21 24.79 -4.79
CA ALA A 498 50.01 25.52 -4.38
C ALA A 498 49.13 24.66 -3.47
N VAL A 499 48.41 25.30 -2.57
CA VAL A 499 47.36 24.71 -1.78
C VAL A 499 46.03 25.35 -2.13
N ASP A 500 44.98 24.51 -2.24
CA ASP A 500 43.63 25.03 -2.46
C ASP A 500 42.62 24.46 -1.47
N TYR A 501 41.63 25.29 -1.16
CA TYR A 501 40.43 24.93 -0.45
C TYR A 501 39.22 25.23 -1.36
N THR A 502 38.32 24.26 -1.44
CA THR A 502 37.03 24.40 -2.17
C THR A 502 35.89 24.05 -1.25
N ASP A 503 34.93 24.95 -1.17
CA ASP A 503 33.63 24.77 -0.59
C ASP A 503 32.59 24.65 -1.70
N ALA A 504 31.74 23.64 -1.65
CA ALA A 504 30.76 23.39 -2.71
C ALA A 504 29.43 22.83 -2.15
N ASN A 505 28.36 23.36 -2.73
CA ASN A 505 26.99 22.89 -2.41
C ASN A 505 26.33 22.33 -3.68
N THR A 506 25.81 21.13 -3.57
CA THR A 506 25.24 20.35 -4.66
C THR A 506 23.76 20.09 -4.44
N GLY A 507 22.90 20.60 -5.31
CA GLY A 507 21.49 20.21 -5.39
C GLY A 507 21.34 18.93 -6.21
N LEU A 508 20.64 17.94 -5.67
CA LEU A 508 20.34 16.65 -6.32
C LEU A 508 19.04 16.77 -7.09
N LEU A 509 19.09 16.74 -8.43
CA LEU A 509 17.90 16.97 -9.27
C LEU A 509 16.86 15.87 -9.09
N GLY A 510 15.61 16.27 -8.86
CA GLY A 510 14.48 15.34 -8.61
C GLY A 510 14.41 14.80 -7.19
N LEU A 511 15.32 15.20 -6.28
CA LEU A 511 15.29 14.89 -4.86
C LEU A 511 15.16 16.17 -4.02
N LYS A 512 14.55 16.05 -2.86
CA LYS A 512 14.48 17.13 -1.88
C LYS A 512 15.68 17.01 -0.94
N GLY A 513 16.82 17.62 -1.33
CA GLY A 513 18.05 17.52 -0.54
C GLY A 513 19.24 18.11 -1.24
N ASN A 514 20.35 18.15 -0.53
CA ASN A 514 21.63 18.69 -0.99
C ASN A 514 22.81 17.87 -0.50
N GLY A 515 23.95 18.04 -1.19
CA GLY A 515 25.27 17.60 -0.74
C GLY A 515 26.14 18.80 -0.44
N GLU A 516 26.86 18.76 0.66
CA GLU A 516 27.90 19.72 0.99
C GLU A 516 29.25 19.06 0.83
N HIS A 517 30.20 19.77 0.18
CA HIS A 517 31.50 19.20 -0.11
C HIS A 517 32.60 20.21 0.28
N GLU A 518 33.59 19.71 0.99
CA GLU A 518 34.83 20.43 1.25
C GLU A 518 35.99 19.69 0.58
N ARG A 519 36.84 20.38 -0.12
CA ARG A 519 38.03 19.81 -0.77
C ARG A 519 39.29 20.57 -0.37
N TYR A 520 40.32 19.85 0.05
CA TYR A 520 41.66 20.34 0.29
C TYR A 520 42.61 19.67 -0.69
N ALA A 521 43.45 20.43 -1.38
CA ALA A 521 44.43 19.89 -2.31
C ALA A 521 45.78 20.56 -2.25
N LEU A 522 46.80 19.79 -2.55
CA LEU A 522 48.17 20.22 -2.79
C LEU A 522 48.52 19.98 -4.26
N SER A 523 49.11 20.98 -4.91
CA SER A 523 49.64 20.87 -6.26
C SER A 523 51.13 21.16 -6.28
N LEU A 524 51.89 20.39 -7.03
CA LEU A 524 53.29 20.65 -7.38
C LEU A 524 53.35 20.78 -8.91
N TYR A 525 54.12 21.78 -9.38
CA TYR A 525 54.21 22.02 -10.82
C TYR A 525 55.61 22.41 -11.28
N ASP A 526 55.91 22.08 -12.53
CA ASP A 526 57.07 22.54 -13.30
C ASP A 526 56.58 23.06 -14.65
N THR A 527 56.72 24.36 -14.86
CA THR A 527 56.28 25.07 -16.05
C THR A 527 57.47 25.59 -16.80
N TRP A 528 57.74 25.07 -17.97
CA TRP A 528 58.77 25.58 -18.89
C TRP A 528 58.15 26.48 -19.95
N ILE A 529 58.74 27.67 -20.16
CA ILE A 529 58.35 28.64 -21.18
C ILE A 529 59.59 28.92 -22.03
N GLY A 530 59.57 28.46 -23.29
CA GLY A 530 60.66 28.63 -24.22
C GLY A 530 60.62 29.99 -24.95
N ASP A 531 61.80 30.48 -25.38
CA ASP A 531 62.00 31.77 -26.05
C ASP A 531 61.22 31.92 -27.36
N LYS A 532 60.80 30.78 -27.99
CA LYS A 532 60.01 30.77 -29.21
C LYS A 532 58.49 30.72 -29.00
N GLY A 533 58.04 31.09 -27.77
CA GLY A 533 56.64 31.22 -27.39
C GLY A 533 55.92 29.90 -27.01
N HIS A 534 56.59 28.77 -27.07
CA HIS A 534 56.01 27.49 -26.61
C HIS A 534 56.18 27.33 -25.11
N TYR A 535 55.31 26.53 -24.48
CA TYR A 535 55.39 26.14 -23.09
C TYR A 535 55.00 24.67 -22.86
N LEU A 536 55.49 24.11 -21.77
CA LEU A 536 55.09 22.84 -21.23
C LEU A 536 54.84 23.00 -19.74
N ASP A 537 53.64 22.66 -19.28
CA ASP A 537 53.23 22.75 -17.89
C ASP A 537 52.91 21.36 -17.37
N LEU A 538 53.68 20.86 -16.40
CA LEU A 538 53.46 19.58 -15.75
C LEU A 538 52.95 19.82 -14.34
N VAL A 539 51.85 19.18 -13.97
CA VAL A 539 51.22 19.33 -12.66
C VAL A 539 50.93 17.97 -12.03
N LEU A 540 51.36 17.78 -10.80
CA LEU A 540 50.96 16.72 -9.91
C LEU A 540 50.07 17.31 -8.83
N ARG A 541 48.85 16.78 -8.64
CA ARG A 541 47.89 17.25 -7.67
C ARG A 541 47.34 16.08 -6.85
N GLY A 542 47.14 16.27 -5.54
CA GLY A 542 46.54 15.30 -4.67
C GLY A 542 45.77 15.99 -3.54
N GLY A 543 44.73 15.32 -3.06
CA GLY A 543 43.89 15.91 -2.05
C GLY A 543 42.85 14.97 -1.46
N ARG A 544 41.99 15.57 -0.67
CA ARG A 544 40.89 14.86 0.00
C ARG A 544 39.62 15.70 -0.07
N THR A 545 38.49 15.02 -0.31
CA THR A 545 37.16 15.59 -0.17
C THR A 545 36.45 15.03 1.07
N SER A 546 35.73 15.90 1.77
CA SER A 546 34.73 15.55 2.79
C SER A 546 33.37 15.82 2.19
N ASN A 547 32.47 14.86 2.25
CA ASN A 547 31.17 14.91 1.60
C ASN A 547 30.09 14.60 2.64
N ASP A 548 29.14 15.51 2.81
CA ASP A 548 27.96 15.39 3.64
C ASP A 548 26.73 15.40 2.75
N LEU A 549 25.79 14.48 2.96
CA LEU A 549 24.59 14.30 2.18
C LEU A 549 23.37 14.35 3.08
N ASP A 550 22.39 15.21 2.76
CA ASP A 550 21.10 15.32 3.43
C ASP A 550 19.99 15.24 2.38
N VAL A 551 19.11 14.20 2.48
CA VAL A 551 17.98 14.01 1.57
C VAL A 551 16.71 13.72 2.35
N THR A 552 15.65 14.48 2.08
CA THR A 552 14.32 14.26 2.66
C THR A 552 13.52 13.30 1.79
N THR A 553 13.07 12.21 2.38
CA THR A 553 12.24 11.20 1.73
C THR A 553 10.79 11.68 1.55
N ARG A 554 9.99 10.93 0.80
CA ARG A 554 8.55 11.21 0.61
C ARG A 554 7.77 11.21 1.92
N ASN A 555 8.15 10.36 2.89
CA ASN A 555 7.56 10.32 4.23
C ASN A 555 8.20 11.29 5.24
N GLN A 556 8.96 12.28 4.77
CA GLN A 556 9.61 13.35 5.55
C GLN A 556 10.74 12.88 6.50
N GLU A 557 11.26 11.67 6.34
CA GLU A 557 12.50 11.24 7.00
C GLU A 557 13.72 11.91 6.33
N ILE A 558 14.78 12.19 7.09
CA ILE A 558 16.01 12.80 6.55
C ILE A 558 17.12 11.76 6.55
N ILE A 559 17.48 11.29 5.35
CA ILE A 559 18.64 10.45 5.11
C ILE A 559 19.89 11.32 5.19
N LYS A 560 20.84 10.93 6.05
CA LYS A 560 22.15 11.57 6.19
C LYS A 560 23.25 10.60 5.86
N GLY A 561 24.19 11.02 5.02
CA GLY A 561 25.40 10.28 4.69
C GLY A 561 26.64 11.15 4.82
N LYS A 562 27.71 10.59 5.39
CA LYS A 562 29.00 11.29 5.50
C LYS A 562 30.14 10.38 5.09
N TYR A 563 30.98 10.89 4.17
CA TYR A 563 32.13 10.12 3.70
C TYR A 563 33.27 11.02 3.23
N HIS A 564 34.44 10.40 3.08
CA HIS A 564 35.66 11.07 2.60
C HIS A 564 36.24 10.29 1.43
N GLN A 565 36.81 11.01 0.45
CA GLN A 565 37.54 10.41 -0.66
C GLN A 565 38.87 11.12 -0.86
N ASN A 566 39.91 10.33 -1.11
CA ASN A 566 41.18 10.85 -1.58
C ASN A 566 41.17 10.91 -3.11
N PHE A 567 41.83 11.90 -3.69
CA PHE A 567 42.02 11.97 -5.12
C PHE A 567 43.43 12.37 -5.48
N GLY A 568 43.84 12.04 -6.69
CA GLY A 568 45.11 12.46 -7.24
C GLY A 568 45.06 12.58 -8.75
N SER A 569 45.85 13.49 -9.33
CA SER A 569 45.97 13.65 -10.75
C SER A 569 47.37 14.07 -11.18
N ILE A 570 47.71 13.68 -12.41
CA ILE A 570 48.87 14.20 -13.15
C ILE A 570 48.36 14.76 -14.47
N SER A 571 48.85 15.95 -14.83
CA SER A 571 48.52 16.55 -16.12
C SER A 571 49.75 17.16 -16.79
N GLY A 572 49.72 17.15 -18.14
CA GLY A 572 50.69 17.83 -18.97
C GLY A 572 49.95 18.70 -20.00
N GLU A 573 50.24 19.99 -20.02
CA GLU A 573 49.71 20.96 -20.98
C GLU A 573 50.84 21.53 -21.82
N TRP A 574 50.64 21.50 -23.13
CA TRP A 574 51.52 22.14 -24.10
C TRP A 574 50.77 23.18 -24.90
N GLY A 575 51.47 24.31 -25.23
CA GLY A 575 50.95 25.32 -26.13
C GLY A 575 52.03 26.15 -26.75
N ARG A 576 51.67 26.90 -27.78
CA ARG A 576 52.60 27.79 -28.49
C ARG A 576 51.92 29.08 -28.92
N LYS A 577 52.41 30.20 -28.40
CA LYS A 577 51.93 31.54 -28.75
C LYS A 577 52.59 31.97 -30.08
N LEU A 578 51.79 32.20 -31.10
CA LEU A 578 52.15 32.70 -32.40
C LEU A 578 51.59 34.10 -32.56
N ALA A 579 52.44 35.11 -32.33
CA ALA A 579 52.06 36.51 -32.38
C ALA A 579 52.59 37.22 -33.64
N ASN A 580 51.86 38.25 -34.11
CA ASN A 580 52.30 39.17 -35.16
C ASN A 580 52.78 40.50 -34.60
N ASP A 581 53.37 41.38 -35.46
CA ASP A 581 53.93 42.68 -35.08
C ASP A 581 52.87 43.67 -34.54
N ASN A 582 51.59 43.43 -34.79
CA ASN A 582 50.47 44.24 -34.28
C ASN A 582 49.90 43.77 -32.94
N GLY A 583 50.54 42.77 -32.31
CA GLY A 583 50.17 42.20 -31.03
C GLY A 583 49.03 41.17 -31.04
N TRP A 584 48.47 40.85 -32.24
CA TRP A 584 47.51 39.76 -32.34
C TRP A 584 48.23 38.41 -32.27
N TYR A 585 47.64 37.46 -31.56
CA TYR A 585 48.19 36.12 -31.46
C TYR A 585 47.14 35.04 -31.54
N VAL A 586 47.55 33.88 -31.97
CA VAL A 586 46.84 32.61 -31.79
C VAL A 586 47.73 31.65 -31.00
N GLU A 587 47.17 30.95 -30.06
CA GLU A 587 47.89 29.97 -29.24
C GLU A 587 47.18 28.64 -29.22
N PRO A 588 47.53 27.70 -30.11
CA PRO A 588 47.08 26.32 -30.02
C PRO A 588 47.56 25.69 -28.72
N GLN A 589 46.72 24.89 -28.11
CA GLN A 589 46.94 24.20 -26.83
C GLN A 589 46.48 22.77 -26.88
N ALA A 590 47.21 21.88 -26.21
CA ALA A 590 46.81 20.49 -25.95
C ALA A 590 47.15 20.12 -24.51
N GLN A 591 46.28 19.32 -23.88
CA GLN A 591 46.48 18.87 -22.51
C GLN A 591 45.96 17.47 -22.34
N LEU A 592 46.63 16.65 -21.54
CA LEU A 592 46.19 15.36 -21.06
C LEU A 592 46.24 15.34 -19.55
N GLN A 593 45.16 14.92 -18.91
CA GLN A 593 45.08 14.69 -17.47
C GLN A 593 44.69 13.23 -17.21
N ILE A 594 45.38 12.59 -16.31
CA ILE A 594 45.00 11.32 -15.69
C ILE A 594 44.70 11.58 -14.23
N ALA A 595 43.51 11.27 -13.78
CA ALA A 595 43.08 11.44 -12.40
C ALA A 595 42.48 10.13 -11.84
N ARG A 596 42.57 9.99 -10.53
CA ARG A 596 41.92 8.89 -9.81
C ARG A 596 41.23 9.45 -8.57
N VAL A 597 39.95 9.06 -8.41
CA VAL A 597 39.15 9.28 -7.21
C VAL A 597 39.06 7.97 -6.46
N GLY A 598 39.36 7.97 -5.17
CA GLY A 598 39.36 6.78 -4.34
C GLY A 598 37.95 6.24 -4.07
N SER A 599 37.87 5.00 -3.63
CA SER A 599 36.65 4.40 -3.13
C SER A 599 36.13 5.08 -1.87
N ALA A 600 34.86 4.89 -1.56
CA ALA A 600 34.27 5.31 -0.30
C ALA A 600 33.21 4.30 0.17
N ASP A 601 33.28 3.99 1.45
CA ASP A 601 32.31 3.14 2.14
C ASP A 601 31.71 3.91 3.31
N TYR A 602 30.39 3.98 3.40
CA TYR A 602 29.71 4.65 4.49
C TYR A 602 28.35 4.01 4.80
N ARG A 603 27.77 4.42 5.92
CA ARG A 603 26.40 4.09 6.26
C ARG A 603 25.60 5.37 6.49
N THR A 604 24.35 5.33 6.05
CA THR A 604 23.41 6.39 6.39
C THR A 604 23.00 6.30 7.85
N ASN A 605 22.38 7.37 8.38
CA ASN A 605 21.83 7.37 9.74
C ASN A 605 20.72 6.29 9.96
N TYR A 606 20.13 5.76 8.88
CA TYR A 606 19.17 4.65 8.91
C TYR A 606 19.83 3.26 8.69
N GLY A 607 21.16 3.20 8.65
CA GLY A 607 21.91 1.95 8.55
C GLY A 607 22.11 1.42 7.13
N VAL A 608 21.59 2.09 6.09
CA VAL A 608 21.82 1.72 4.70
C VAL A 608 23.31 1.84 4.38
N LYS A 609 23.90 0.75 3.88
CA LYS A 609 25.32 0.69 3.50
C LYS A 609 25.51 1.14 2.05
N VAL A 610 26.45 2.03 1.82
CA VAL A 610 26.84 2.53 0.49
C VAL A 610 28.32 2.21 0.28
N GLU A 611 28.63 1.53 -0.83
CA GLU A 611 29.98 1.17 -1.28
C GLU A 611 30.20 1.76 -2.67
N GLN A 612 31.17 2.68 -2.78
CA GLN A 612 31.54 3.32 -4.02
C GLN A 612 32.92 2.84 -4.46
N ASP A 613 33.04 2.35 -5.67
CA ASP A 613 34.31 1.96 -6.26
C ASP A 613 35.17 3.21 -6.55
N ALA A 614 36.47 3.00 -6.65
CA ALA A 614 37.38 4.03 -7.14
C ALA A 614 37.21 4.23 -8.66
N ALA A 615 37.23 5.47 -9.11
CA ALA A 615 37.13 5.84 -10.52
C ALA A 615 38.45 6.39 -11.09
N THR A 616 38.73 6.09 -12.34
CA THR A 616 39.84 6.67 -13.11
C THR A 616 39.27 7.56 -14.20
N SER A 617 39.82 8.76 -14.35
CA SER A 617 39.48 9.74 -15.38
C SER A 617 40.70 9.97 -16.26
N VAL A 618 40.48 10.04 -17.56
CA VAL A 618 41.50 10.40 -18.56
C VAL A 618 40.91 11.44 -19.50
N ILE A 619 41.21 12.71 -19.24
CA ILE A 619 40.65 13.82 -20.03
C ILE A 619 41.74 14.36 -20.96
N ALA A 620 41.47 14.37 -22.27
CA ALA A 620 42.24 15.14 -23.25
C ALA A 620 41.53 16.41 -23.62
N ARG A 621 42.31 17.48 -23.82
CA ARG A 621 41.87 18.79 -24.28
C ARG A 621 42.70 19.22 -25.49
N ALA A 622 42.04 19.72 -26.50
CA ALA A 622 42.65 20.40 -27.64
C ALA A 622 41.88 21.69 -27.93
N GLY A 623 42.58 22.79 -28.10
CA GLY A 623 41.94 24.06 -28.33
C GLY A 623 42.90 25.18 -28.69
N PHE A 624 42.41 26.40 -28.66
CA PHE A 624 43.22 27.58 -28.95
C PHE A 624 42.71 28.80 -28.16
N ARG A 625 43.66 29.76 -27.93
CA ARG A 625 43.38 31.13 -27.56
C ARG A 625 43.64 32.04 -28.73
N LEU A 626 42.74 32.97 -29.00
CA LEU A 626 42.90 34.08 -29.92
C LEU A 626 42.87 35.37 -29.13
N GLY A 627 43.89 36.17 -29.18
CA GLY A 627 43.98 37.37 -28.37
C GLY A 627 44.84 38.49 -28.96
N ARG A 628 44.95 39.54 -28.17
CA ARG A 628 45.79 40.71 -28.49
C ARG A 628 46.57 41.19 -27.27
N ASP A 629 47.86 41.30 -27.43
CA ASP A 629 48.77 41.93 -26.46
C ASP A 629 48.74 43.46 -26.60
N PHE A 630 48.72 44.16 -25.48
CA PHE A 630 48.81 45.63 -25.40
C PHE A 630 50.17 46.03 -24.81
N SER A 631 51.22 45.57 -25.49
CA SER A 631 52.60 45.73 -25.03
C SER A 631 52.80 45.03 -23.65
N ASP A 632 53.40 45.71 -22.69
CA ASP A 632 53.63 45.27 -21.31
C ASP A 632 52.44 45.47 -20.38
N LYS A 633 51.31 46.02 -20.88
CA LYS A 633 50.18 46.47 -20.06
C LYS A 633 49.15 45.31 -19.82
N GLY A 634 49.17 44.29 -20.68
CA GLY A 634 48.28 43.17 -20.57
C GLY A 634 47.80 42.60 -21.89
N ASN A 635 46.87 41.70 -21.84
CA ASN A 635 46.21 41.11 -23.00
C ASN A 635 44.73 40.87 -22.76
N PHE A 636 44.02 40.66 -23.84
CA PHE A 636 42.67 40.13 -23.87
C PHE A 636 42.63 38.95 -24.83
N TYR A 637 41.87 37.92 -24.47
CA TYR A 637 41.72 36.73 -25.32
C TYR A 637 40.33 36.13 -25.24
N MET A 638 39.97 35.40 -26.30
CA MET A 638 38.91 34.41 -26.35
C MET A 638 39.52 33.05 -26.54
N LYS A 639 38.82 32.01 -26.07
CA LYS A 639 39.26 30.63 -26.22
C LYS A 639 38.12 29.70 -26.60
N ALA A 640 38.50 28.63 -27.29
CA ALA A 640 37.62 27.51 -27.59
C ALA A 640 38.42 26.20 -27.45
N ASP A 641 37.96 25.35 -26.57
CA ASP A 641 38.60 24.06 -26.28
C ASP A 641 37.60 22.94 -26.48
N TRP A 642 37.99 21.88 -27.16
CA TRP A 642 37.28 20.61 -27.15
C TRP A 642 37.89 19.68 -26.12
N LEU A 643 37.05 19.03 -25.32
CA LEU A 643 37.47 18.12 -24.28
C LEU A 643 36.77 16.76 -24.48
N HIS A 644 37.50 15.71 -24.13
CA HIS A 644 36.95 14.35 -24.15
C HIS A 644 37.44 13.56 -22.93
N GLU A 645 36.49 12.98 -22.20
CA GLU A 645 36.75 12.00 -21.13
C GLU A 645 36.69 10.59 -21.72
N PHE A 646 37.79 9.85 -21.67
CA PHE A 646 37.93 8.50 -22.20
C PHE A 646 37.53 7.39 -21.23
N CYS A 647 37.43 7.72 -19.95
CA CYS A 647 37.16 6.80 -18.85
C CYS A 647 36.00 7.32 -17.99
N GLY A 648 36.09 7.23 -16.69
CA GLY A 648 35.10 7.79 -15.77
C GLY A 648 34.08 6.77 -15.28
N ASP A 649 34.31 5.48 -15.56
CA ASP A 649 33.42 4.42 -15.06
C ASP A 649 33.54 4.30 -13.53
N GLN A 650 32.41 4.27 -12.85
CA GLN A 650 32.35 4.07 -11.41
C GLN A 650 31.12 3.26 -11.03
N ASN A 651 31.28 2.25 -10.19
CA ASN A 651 30.17 1.46 -9.64
C ASN A 651 29.85 1.90 -8.23
N ILE A 652 28.59 1.76 -7.89
CA ILE A 652 28.06 1.94 -6.54
C ILE A 652 27.16 0.78 -6.18
N ARG A 653 27.30 0.28 -4.96
CA ARG A 653 26.40 -0.68 -4.35
C ARG A 653 25.73 -0.06 -3.14
N VAL A 654 24.40 -0.12 -3.09
CA VAL A 654 23.60 0.32 -1.94
C VAL A 654 22.89 -0.90 -1.38
N SER A 655 23.02 -1.14 -0.06
CA SER A 655 22.51 -2.34 0.61
C SER A 655 21.76 -1.99 1.89
N ALA A 656 20.61 -2.63 2.10
CA ALA A 656 19.79 -2.53 3.30
C ALA A 656 19.24 -3.92 3.70
N ALA A 657 18.37 -3.97 4.70
CA ALA A 657 17.78 -5.24 5.15
C ALA A 657 16.88 -5.90 4.08
N ASP A 658 16.27 -5.09 3.22
CA ASP A 658 15.37 -5.53 2.15
C ASP A 658 16.08 -5.94 0.85
N GLY A 659 17.40 -5.72 0.72
CA GLY A 659 18.16 -6.15 -0.45
C GLY A 659 19.43 -5.35 -0.71
N SER A 660 19.95 -5.48 -1.93
CA SER A 660 21.06 -4.67 -2.42
C SER A 660 20.86 -4.34 -3.89
N GLU A 661 21.24 -3.11 -4.26
CA GLU A 661 21.18 -2.61 -5.63
C GLU A 661 22.57 -2.16 -6.06
N GLN A 662 22.92 -2.43 -7.32
CA GLN A 662 24.16 -1.99 -7.92
C GLN A 662 23.86 -1.14 -9.14
N SER A 663 24.47 0.05 -9.19
CA SER A 663 24.36 0.96 -10.32
C SER A 663 25.74 1.31 -10.84
N SER A 664 25.83 1.57 -12.14
CA SER A 664 27.07 1.95 -12.81
C SER A 664 26.92 3.34 -13.43
N PHE A 665 27.91 4.18 -13.22
CA PHE A 665 28.06 5.46 -13.86
C PHE A 665 29.07 5.34 -14.99
N ASN A 666 28.72 5.80 -16.17
CA ASN A 666 29.65 5.99 -17.29
C ASN A 666 29.93 7.49 -17.42
N GLY A 667 31.18 7.88 -17.13
CA GLY A 667 31.63 9.27 -17.20
C GLY A 667 32.20 9.68 -18.54
N GLN A 668 32.24 8.77 -19.53
CA GLN A 668 32.71 9.11 -20.87
C GLN A 668 31.84 10.19 -21.51
N ASP A 669 32.47 11.28 -21.96
CA ASP A 669 31.75 12.44 -22.49
C ASP A 669 32.63 13.30 -23.38
N SER A 670 32.02 14.15 -24.20
CA SER A 670 32.69 15.16 -25.01
C SER A 670 31.98 16.50 -24.92
N TRP A 671 32.71 17.56 -24.70
CA TRP A 671 32.15 18.90 -24.59
C TRP A 671 33.07 19.98 -25.13
N TRP A 672 32.55 21.17 -25.28
CA TRP A 672 33.29 22.37 -25.63
C TRP A 672 33.30 23.35 -24.47
N ASP A 673 34.49 23.93 -24.15
CA ASP A 673 34.62 25.05 -23.25
C ASP A 673 34.90 26.33 -24.07
N LEU A 674 33.97 27.26 -24.00
CA LEU A 674 34.16 28.61 -24.56
C LEU A 674 34.45 29.58 -23.44
N GLY A 675 35.40 30.52 -23.66
CA GLY A 675 35.76 31.49 -22.63
C GLY A 675 36.36 32.78 -23.16
N LEU A 676 36.37 33.75 -22.27
CA LEU A 676 37.01 35.07 -22.42
C LEU A 676 37.92 35.27 -21.23
N GLY A 677 39.04 35.95 -21.44
CA GLY A 677 39.96 36.31 -20.35
C GLY A 677 40.79 37.55 -20.65
N ALA A 678 41.33 38.08 -19.60
CA ALA A 678 42.21 39.25 -19.67
C ALA A 678 43.27 39.19 -18.57
N ASP A 679 44.45 39.67 -18.89
CA ASP A 679 45.57 39.86 -17.97
C ASP A 679 45.98 41.31 -17.96
N PHE A 680 46.29 41.89 -16.80
CA PHE A 680 46.63 43.28 -16.59
C PHE A 680 47.91 43.41 -15.74
N SER A 681 48.89 44.13 -16.23
CA SER A 681 50.01 44.56 -15.41
C SER A 681 49.60 45.77 -14.55
N LEU A 682 49.59 45.61 -13.25
CA LEU A 682 49.32 46.71 -12.29
C LEU A 682 50.59 47.47 -11.86
N GLY A 683 51.74 46.93 -12.28
CA GLY A 683 53.07 47.52 -12.02
C GLY A 683 54.13 46.59 -12.57
N LYS A 684 55.39 46.79 -12.22
CA LYS A 684 56.51 45.98 -12.75
C LYS A 684 56.43 44.54 -12.28
N ASP A 685 55.89 44.32 -11.07
CA ASP A 685 55.97 43.07 -10.35
C ASP A 685 54.58 42.49 -10.00
N THR A 686 53.49 43.18 -10.37
CA THR A 686 52.14 42.80 -9.97
C THR A 686 51.23 42.61 -11.18
N TYR A 687 50.59 41.46 -11.27
CA TYR A 687 49.72 41.09 -12.38
C TYR A 687 48.39 40.61 -11.86
N LEU A 688 47.28 41.11 -12.45
CA LEU A 688 45.91 40.67 -12.26
C LEU A 688 45.48 39.89 -13.50
N TYR A 689 44.84 38.76 -13.31
CA TYR A 689 44.26 37.99 -14.41
C TYR A 689 42.84 37.54 -14.04
N CYS A 690 42.00 37.47 -15.07
CA CYS A 690 40.63 37.00 -14.90
C CYS A 690 40.17 36.23 -16.15
N ASP A 691 39.30 35.27 -15.97
CA ASP A 691 38.64 34.59 -17.06
C ASP A 691 37.21 34.18 -16.68
N PHE A 692 36.38 34.02 -17.72
CA PHE A 692 35.02 33.53 -17.66
C PHE A 692 34.86 32.40 -18.68
N GLU A 693 34.21 31.30 -18.28
CA GLU A 693 34.02 30.14 -19.12
C GLU A 693 32.61 29.57 -19.03
N ARG A 694 32.19 28.95 -20.10
CA ARG A 694 30.97 28.17 -20.20
C ARG A 694 31.21 26.90 -21.03
N THR A 695 30.59 25.78 -20.62
CA THR A 695 30.57 24.52 -21.37
C THR A 695 29.38 24.46 -22.30
N LEU A 696 29.55 23.84 -23.47
CA LEU A 696 28.52 23.55 -24.46
C LEU A 696 28.64 22.11 -24.92
N GLY A 697 27.50 21.40 -25.00
CA GLY A 697 27.44 19.99 -25.41
C GLY A 697 27.89 19.05 -24.29
N GLY A 698 27.58 17.76 -24.47
CA GLY A 698 27.84 16.72 -23.47
C GLY A 698 26.87 16.71 -22.29
N ASN A 699 27.07 15.72 -21.44
CA ASN A 699 26.31 15.58 -20.17
C ASN A 699 26.91 16.44 -19.04
N TYR A 700 28.25 16.64 -19.10
CA TYR A 700 28.94 17.54 -18.19
C TYR A 700 28.62 18.99 -18.55
N ASP A 701 28.07 19.72 -17.58
CA ASP A 701 27.67 21.12 -17.74
C ASP A 701 28.44 22.02 -16.77
N ARG A 702 29.32 22.86 -17.32
CA ARG A 702 29.78 24.04 -16.59
C ARG A 702 28.94 25.24 -17.06
N THR A 703 27.84 25.46 -16.35
CA THR A 703 26.92 26.57 -16.68
C THR A 703 27.66 27.88 -16.79
N TRP A 704 28.56 28.11 -15.86
CA TRP A 704 29.55 29.19 -15.93
C TRP A 704 30.63 29.04 -14.86
N GLN A 705 31.77 29.65 -15.10
CA GLN A 705 32.87 29.76 -14.17
C GLN A 705 33.50 31.11 -14.32
N ALA A 706 33.78 31.82 -13.21
CA ALA A 706 34.58 33.00 -13.14
C ALA A 706 35.84 32.75 -12.30
N ASN A 707 36.98 33.19 -12.76
CA ASN A 707 38.26 33.03 -12.12
C ASN A 707 38.97 34.42 -12.06
N VAL A 708 39.52 34.74 -10.91
CA VAL A 708 40.33 35.98 -10.70
C VAL A 708 41.55 35.59 -9.91
N GLY A 709 42.72 36.05 -10.36
CA GLY A 709 43.97 35.82 -9.67
C GLY A 709 44.88 37.05 -9.67
N LEU A 710 45.70 37.13 -8.66
CA LEU A 710 46.73 38.16 -8.48
C LEU A 710 48.07 37.46 -8.27
N ARG A 711 49.07 37.91 -9.00
CA ARG A 711 50.45 37.44 -8.87
C ARG A 711 51.38 38.59 -8.55
N TYR A 712 52.28 38.38 -7.61
CA TYR A 712 53.37 39.30 -7.25
C TYR A 712 54.72 38.58 -7.49
N ALA A 713 55.57 39.16 -8.34
CA ALA A 713 56.90 38.65 -8.63
C ALA A 713 57.93 39.46 -7.87
N PHE A 714 58.95 38.84 -7.31
CA PHE A 714 59.99 39.52 -6.52
C PHE A 714 61.36 38.87 -6.68
#